data_05b92351aabe71a838ba13d009aec36d
#
_entry.id   05b92351aabe71a838ba13d009aec36d
#
_cell.length_a   1.000
_cell.length_b   1.000
_cell.length_c   1.000
_cell.angle_alpha   90.00
_cell.angle_beta   90.00
_cell.angle_gamma   90.00
#
_symmetry.space_group_name_H-M   'P 1'
#
loop_
_entity.id
_entity.type
_entity.pdbx_description
1 polymer ?
#
loop_
_entity_poly.entity_id
_entity_poly.type
_entity_poly.pdbx_seq_one_letter_code
_entity_poly.pdbx_strand_id
1 'polypeptide(L)'
;MSTGIPYGFIVTDGVLRTSGNVNSVGFFKNGSAIIASPDLHVLLTGGAFSDTEIFYNKVLTTTNGIGLYSRDYDTATKNTVSAYNLVLKPVSGSDSELTLSGEMTLEVTKITQSAASCAIPAGGFVLSIAEKTSYASVLANMKAFKVGDRVTVSVRCADEWEDVAYACGGGDLLVEDESALENFTLDTKNEQRARTAIGIKPDGTVVIYTADESANSAGMDLYDLADMMESLGCETALNLDGGGSTMVGVQYPGYDKCATANTPTDGSMRACANFIFLVREKTQAEEADHLFLYPAHSYALPGATVNFALKAADRNYVAADVPGSISWSTNFGAVGEGKLVLDTSSFNGGISDAVVSAKAEGMSARATVTILQQVTGISVYKEDGKTRLKTLHTPAETDVQLSAGATYYGSAVLCAPGSFTWEVTGGIGTISESGKFTSAKVTKLTEGTIEVSYGETTASIPVTVSPANPFSDTKGHWAETYINDLYFEGTLTGSAGKDGKLLYRPDDSMTRQEFIVALMRYLGTDLGNYSSASLPFADTGKIGTWALDAVKAAYSLGYLGGSKENGKLYANPTATITRQEAMVILARSQNLTDGGSSSLSGFSDASKVADWAKASLAAMVDRRIIGGSNGKLNPTGKVTRAEVAKMLWALENS
;
A
#
# COMPACT_ATOMS: atom_id res chain seq x y z
N MET A 1 0.44 0.76 -13.82
CA MET A 1 -0.22 2.03 -13.50
C MET A 1 -1.70 1.76 -13.43
N SER A 2 -2.34 2.03 -12.31
CA SER A 2 -3.81 2.09 -12.25
C SER A 2 -4.26 3.19 -13.19
N THR A 3 -5.08 2.85 -14.19
CA THR A 3 -5.63 3.81 -15.16
C THR A 3 -6.73 4.67 -14.54
N GLY A 4 -7.17 4.37 -13.31
CA GLY A 4 -8.36 4.94 -12.69
C GLY A 4 -9.68 4.48 -13.34
N ILE A 5 -9.61 3.47 -14.21
CA ILE A 5 -10.77 2.93 -14.93
C ILE A 5 -11.09 1.57 -14.34
N PRO A 6 -12.36 1.30 -13.93
CA PRO A 6 -12.78 0.01 -13.39
C PRO A 6 -12.50 -1.14 -14.36
N TYR A 7 -12.08 -2.29 -13.83
CA TYR A 7 -11.83 -3.49 -14.64
C TYR A 7 -13.13 -4.05 -15.24
N GLY A 8 -14.16 -4.25 -14.42
CA GLY A 8 -15.48 -4.71 -14.84
C GLY A 8 -16.41 -3.58 -15.30
N PHE A 9 -17.70 -3.88 -15.38
CA PHE A 9 -18.69 -2.87 -15.65
C PHE A 9 -19.14 -2.16 -14.36
N ILE A 10 -19.67 -0.95 -14.52
CA ILE A 10 -20.24 -0.15 -13.44
C ILE A 10 -21.60 0.36 -13.86
N VAL A 11 -22.60 0.20 -13.00
CA VAL A 11 -23.93 0.79 -13.13
C VAL A 11 -24.20 1.66 -11.90
N THR A 12 -24.77 2.83 -12.13
CA THR A 12 -25.19 3.75 -11.08
C THR A 12 -26.53 4.35 -11.44
N ASP A 13 -27.53 4.20 -10.57
CA ASP A 13 -28.94 4.61 -10.80
C ASP A 13 -29.54 4.04 -12.12
N GLY A 14 -29.17 2.80 -12.47
CA GLY A 14 -29.59 2.13 -13.70
C GLY A 14 -28.84 2.57 -14.97
N VAL A 15 -27.89 3.52 -14.84
CA VAL A 15 -27.09 4.04 -15.96
C VAL A 15 -25.76 3.30 -16.03
N LEU A 16 -25.42 2.77 -17.20
CA LEU A 16 -24.14 2.16 -17.49
C LEU A 16 -23.03 3.22 -17.51
N ARG A 17 -22.04 3.11 -16.65
CA ARG A 17 -20.90 4.05 -16.58
C ARG A 17 -19.66 3.53 -17.31
N THR A 18 -19.46 2.22 -17.29
CA THR A 18 -18.39 1.56 -18.06
C THR A 18 -18.79 0.13 -18.37
N SER A 19 -18.43 -0.36 -19.55
CA SER A 19 -18.67 -1.74 -19.95
C SER A 19 -17.66 -2.73 -19.35
N GLY A 20 -17.91 -4.01 -19.48
CA GLY A 20 -17.03 -5.12 -19.09
C GLY A 20 -17.89 -6.36 -18.86
N ASN A 21 -17.41 -7.50 -19.30
CA ASN A 21 -18.15 -8.77 -19.17
C ASN A 21 -17.36 -9.69 -18.26
N VAL A 22 -17.60 -9.57 -16.95
CA VAL A 22 -16.96 -10.33 -15.86
C VAL A 22 -18.02 -10.67 -14.82
N ASN A 23 -17.78 -11.67 -13.98
CA ASN A 23 -18.64 -11.89 -12.82
C ASN A 23 -18.78 -10.61 -12.01
N SER A 24 -19.98 -10.31 -11.59
CA SER A 24 -20.34 -9.01 -11.06
C SER A 24 -21.37 -9.13 -9.96
N VAL A 25 -21.42 -8.12 -9.09
CA VAL A 25 -22.53 -7.96 -8.15
C VAL A 25 -23.42 -6.82 -8.61
N GLY A 26 -24.72 -7.05 -8.60
CA GLY A 26 -25.77 -6.08 -8.90
C GLY A 26 -26.72 -5.92 -7.72
N PHE A 27 -27.23 -4.69 -7.52
CA PHE A 27 -28.20 -4.36 -6.50
C PHE A 27 -29.44 -3.71 -7.14
N PHE A 28 -30.59 -4.19 -6.75
CA PHE A 28 -31.88 -3.64 -7.19
C PHE A 28 -32.36 -2.53 -6.24
N LYS A 29 -33.27 -1.68 -6.72
CA LYS A 29 -33.87 -0.61 -5.89
C LYS A 29 -34.67 -1.12 -4.69
N ASN A 30 -35.14 -2.35 -4.72
CA ASN A 30 -35.84 -2.99 -3.61
C ASN A 30 -34.89 -3.53 -2.51
N GLY A 31 -33.57 -3.41 -2.71
CA GLY A 31 -32.54 -3.89 -1.78
C GLY A 31 -32.08 -5.32 -2.02
N SER A 32 -32.67 -6.09 -2.94
CA SER A 32 -32.15 -7.40 -3.33
C SER A 32 -30.85 -7.26 -4.14
N ALA A 33 -30.09 -8.35 -4.20
CA ALA A 33 -28.82 -8.40 -4.93
C ALA A 33 -28.74 -9.66 -5.80
N ILE A 34 -27.85 -9.60 -6.81
CA ILE A 34 -27.51 -10.70 -7.69
C ILE A 34 -25.98 -10.78 -7.86
N ILE A 35 -25.43 -11.99 -7.92
CA ILE A 35 -24.04 -12.26 -8.30
C ILE A 35 -24.07 -13.24 -9.47
N ALA A 36 -23.66 -12.78 -10.66
CA ALA A 36 -23.56 -13.57 -11.86
C ALA A 36 -22.74 -12.84 -12.93
N SER A 37 -22.58 -13.46 -14.10
CA SER A 37 -22.13 -12.75 -15.30
C SER A 37 -23.30 -11.97 -15.90
N PRO A 38 -23.15 -10.67 -16.18
CA PRO A 38 -24.23 -9.87 -16.76
C PRO A 38 -24.46 -10.14 -18.25
N ASP A 39 -23.58 -10.88 -18.92
CA ASP A 39 -23.58 -11.07 -20.38
C ASP A 39 -23.81 -9.76 -21.15
N LEU A 40 -23.04 -8.74 -20.75
CA LEU A 40 -23.22 -7.37 -21.19
C LEU A 40 -22.59 -7.11 -22.56
N HIS A 41 -23.38 -6.65 -23.51
CA HIS A 41 -22.95 -6.24 -24.84
C HIS A 41 -23.32 -4.79 -25.11
N VAL A 42 -22.36 -3.98 -25.56
CA VAL A 42 -22.60 -2.63 -26.10
C VAL A 42 -22.41 -2.69 -27.60
N LEU A 43 -23.47 -2.44 -28.32
CA LEU A 43 -23.57 -2.68 -29.75
C LEU A 43 -23.72 -1.38 -30.54
N LEU A 44 -23.01 -1.26 -31.66
CA LEU A 44 -23.05 -0.13 -32.57
C LEU A 44 -23.72 -0.53 -33.88
N THR A 45 -24.74 0.25 -34.31
CA THR A 45 -25.41 0.10 -35.59
C THR A 45 -25.44 1.44 -36.33
N GLY A 46 -25.18 1.44 -37.63
CA GLY A 46 -25.19 2.62 -38.50
C GLY A 46 -24.03 2.64 -39.47
N GLY A 47 -24.24 3.26 -40.65
CA GLY A 47 -23.30 3.17 -41.77
C GLY A 47 -23.10 1.73 -42.22
N ALA A 48 -21.87 1.23 -42.11
CA ALA A 48 -21.53 -0.19 -42.41
C ALA A 48 -21.49 -1.07 -41.15
N PHE A 49 -21.86 -0.55 -39.97
CA PHE A 49 -21.94 -1.32 -38.72
C PHE A 49 -23.34 -1.91 -38.53
N SER A 50 -23.41 -3.19 -38.15
CA SER A 50 -24.63 -3.90 -37.80
C SER A 50 -24.34 -4.69 -36.53
N ASP A 51 -24.93 -4.30 -35.42
CA ASP A 51 -24.73 -4.90 -34.08
C ASP A 51 -23.24 -5.20 -33.79
N THR A 52 -22.38 -4.22 -34.12
CA THR A 52 -20.94 -4.37 -33.92
C THR A 52 -20.59 -4.09 -32.47
N GLU A 53 -19.97 -5.05 -31.80
CA GLU A 53 -19.56 -4.90 -30.41
C GLU A 53 -18.51 -3.82 -30.24
N ILE A 54 -18.73 -2.94 -29.25
CA ILE A 54 -17.84 -1.85 -28.87
C ILE A 54 -17.64 -1.85 -27.35
N PHE A 55 -16.56 -1.23 -26.89
CA PHE A 55 -16.40 -1.02 -25.44
C PHE A 55 -16.83 0.41 -25.05
N TYR A 56 -17.26 0.58 -23.81
CA TYR A 56 -17.73 1.85 -23.29
C TYR A 56 -16.86 2.27 -22.09
N ASN A 57 -16.28 3.49 -22.18
CA ASN A 57 -15.42 4.09 -21.16
C ASN A 57 -14.25 3.19 -20.70
N LYS A 58 -13.56 2.55 -21.67
CA LYS A 58 -12.35 1.75 -21.45
C LYS A 58 -11.15 2.35 -22.18
N VAL A 59 -9.93 1.95 -21.78
CA VAL A 59 -8.70 2.42 -22.44
C VAL A 59 -8.63 1.90 -23.87
N LEU A 60 -8.44 2.80 -24.84
CA LEU A 60 -8.23 2.45 -26.23
C LEU A 60 -6.83 1.85 -26.42
N THR A 61 -6.78 0.70 -27.10
CA THR A 61 -5.54 0.04 -27.53
C THR A 61 -5.55 -0.16 -29.04
N THR A 62 -4.47 -0.68 -29.60
CA THR A 62 -4.40 -1.06 -31.04
C THR A 62 -5.16 -2.35 -31.36
N THR A 63 -5.63 -3.08 -30.38
CA THR A 63 -6.19 -4.42 -30.50
C THR A 63 -7.61 -4.59 -29.97
N ASN A 64 -8.20 -3.59 -29.31
CA ASN A 64 -9.51 -3.73 -28.66
C ASN A 64 -10.71 -3.11 -29.42
N GLY A 65 -10.54 -2.79 -30.69
CA GLY A 65 -11.67 -2.36 -31.54
C GLY A 65 -12.07 -0.89 -31.34
N ILE A 66 -13.39 -0.64 -31.23
CA ILE A 66 -13.97 0.71 -31.14
C ILE A 66 -14.33 1.01 -29.68
N GLY A 67 -13.99 2.21 -29.20
CA GLY A 67 -14.39 2.72 -27.91
C GLY A 67 -15.36 3.90 -28.02
N LEU A 68 -16.44 3.85 -27.25
CA LEU A 68 -17.33 4.97 -27.00
C LEU A 68 -16.99 5.59 -25.64
N TYR A 69 -16.89 6.91 -25.59
CA TYR A 69 -16.51 7.68 -24.41
C TYR A 69 -17.53 8.73 -24.07
N SER A 70 -17.92 8.80 -22.80
CA SER A 70 -18.73 9.85 -22.20
C SER A 70 -17.92 10.68 -21.20
N ARG A 71 -18.55 11.68 -20.58
CA ARG A 71 -17.94 12.47 -19.50
C ARG A 71 -17.68 11.66 -18.22
N ASP A 72 -18.25 10.49 -18.05
CA ASP A 72 -17.92 9.59 -16.95
C ASP A 72 -16.50 9.05 -17.06
N TYR A 73 -15.96 8.96 -18.28
CA TYR A 73 -14.56 8.58 -18.49
C TYR A 73 -13.60 9.73 -18.10
N ASP A 74 -13.78 10.89 -18.73
CA ASP A 74 -12.97 12.10 -18.48
C ASP A 74 -13.51 13.27 -19.35
N THR A 75 -12.84 14.41 -19.29
CA THR A 75 -13.09 15.55 -20.18
C THR A 75 -12.58 15.33 -21.61
N ALA A 76 -11.74 14.33 -21.81
CA ALA A 76 -11.17 13.93 -23.11
C ALA A 76 -10.85 12.43 -23.12
N THR A 77 -10.70 11.83 -24.31
CA THR A 77 -10.45 10.38 -24.46
C THR A 77 -9.10 9.94 -23.92
N LYS A 78 -8.11 10.82 -23.77
CA LYS A 78 -6.77 10.54 -23.22
C LYS A 78 -6.13 9.27 -23.76
N ASN A 79 -6.36 8.93 -25.03
CA ASN A 79 -5.80 7.75 -25.66
C ASN A 79 -4.27 7.80 -25.66
N THR A 80 -3.62 6.69 -25.44
CA THR A 80 -2.16 6.56 -25.54
C THR A 80 -1.68 6.34 -26.98
N VAL A 81 -2.62 6.13 -27.90
CA VAL A 81 -2.39 5.86 -29.34
C VAL A 81 -3.11 6.91 -30.19
N SER A 82 -2.57 7.17 -31.39
CA SER A 82 -3.23 8.02 -32.39
C SER A 82 -4.54 7.36 -32.82
N ALA A 83 -5.63 8.13 -32.82
CA ALA A 83 -6.97 7.62 -33.07
C ALA A 83 -7.75 8.47 -34.08
N TYR A 84 -8.65 7.81 -34.81
CA TYR A 84 -9.71 8.41 -35.59
C TYR A 84 -10.95 8.53 -34.71
N ASN A 85 -11.49 9.76 -34.58
CA ASN A 85 -12.52 10.07 -33.61
C ASN A 85 -13.73 10.70 -34.29
N LEU A 86 -14.94 10.21 -33.96
CA LEU A 86 -16.22 10.85 -34.27
C LEU A 86 -16.76 11.49 -32.99
N VAL A 87 -16.94 12.81 -32.99
CA VAL A 87 -17.59 13.52 -31.89
C VAL A 87 -19.09 13.47 -32.12
N LEU A 88 -19.86 13.02 -31.13
CA LEU A 88 -21.26 12.69 -31.26
C LEU A 88 -22.11 13.47 -30.26
N LYS A 89 -23.37 13.70 -30.60
CA LYS A 89 -24.39 14.22 -29.67
C LYS A 89 -25.66 13.38 -29.78
N PRO A 90 -26.42 13.19 -28.69
CA PRO A 90 -27.75 12.56 -28.74
C PRO A 90 -28.67 13.33 -29.67
N VAL A 91 -29.49 12.61 -30.44
CA VAL A 91 -30.53 13.20 -31.31
C VAL A 91 -31.73 13.58 -30.43
N SER A 92 -32.44 14.66 -30.79
CA SER A 92 -33.66 15.09 -30.08
C SER A 92 -34.69 13.96 -30.01
N GLY A 93 -35.14 13.64 -28.79
CA GLY A 93 -36.06 12.52 -28.51
C GLY A 93 -35.40 11.16 -28.29
N SER A 94 -34.06 11.10 -28.34
CA SER A 94 -33.30 9.92 -27.90
C SER A 94 -32.87 10.08 -26.45
N ASP A 95 -32.59 8.96 -25.77
CA ASP A 95 -32.01 8.98 -24.45
C ASP A 95 -30.63 9.67 -24.46
N SER A 96 -30.27 10.29 -23.35
CA SER A 96 -28.99 10.97 -23.17
C SER A 96 -28.00 10.16 -22.33
N GLU A 97 -28.43 9.04 -21.78
CA GLU A 97 -27.66 8.11 -20.96
C GLU A 97 -27.91 6.68 -21.43
N LEU A 98 -26.88 5.84 -21.35
CA LEU A 98 -27.00 4.41 -21.67
C LEU A 98 -27.47 3.66 -20.41
N THR A 99 -28.62 3.02 -20.48
CA THR A 99 -29.12 2.09 -19.45
C THR A 99 -28.90 0.67 -19.87
N LEU A 100 -29.01 -0.29 -18.92
CA LEU A 100 -29.10 -1.71 -19.26
C LEU A 100 -30.35 -1.94 -20.12
N SER A 101 -30.23 -2.65 -21.24
CA SER A 101 -31.30 -2.80 -22.26
C SER A 101 -31.74 -1.49 -22.96
N GLY A 102 -30.99 -0.40 -22.79
CA GLY A 102 -31.28 0.90 -23.42
C GLY A 102 -30.73 1.06 -24.83
N GLU A 103 -31.27 2.04 -25.55
CA GLU A 103 -30.84 2.41 -26.90
C GLU A 103 -30.70 3.93 -27.02
N MET A 104 -29.64 4.38 -27.70
CA MET A 104 -29.38 5.80 -27.92
C MET A 104 -28.96 6.07 -29.36
N THR A 105 -29.65 7.00 -30.03
CA THR A 105 -29.25 7.49 -31.35
C THR A 105 -28.40 8.74 -31.22
N LEU A 106 -27.22 8.70 -31.85
CA LEU A 106 -26.21 9.75 -31.83
C LEU A 106 -25.93 10.29 -33.25
N GLU A 107 -25.73 11.60 -33.35
CA GLU A 107 -25.38 12.28 -34.63
C GLU A 107 -23.94 12.73 -34.60
N VAL A 108 -23.19 12.50 -35.68
CA VAL A 108 -21.81 12.95 -35.86
C VAL A 108 -21.78 14.49 -36.04
N THR A 109 -21.14 15.16 -35.10
CA THR A 109 -21.02 16.64 -35.13
C THR A 109 -19.64 17.11 -35.58
N LYS A 110 -18.60 16.30 -35.39
CA LYS A 110 -17.22 16.61 -35.77
C LYS A 110 -16.42 15.34 -35.97
N ILE A 111 -15.44 15.40 -36.88
CA ILE A 111 -14.47 14.32 -37.11
C ILE A 111 -13.08 14.85 -36.81
N THR A 112 -12.28 14.08 -36.07
CA THR A 112 -10.90 14.39 -35.70
C THR A 112 -10.00 13.21 -36.04
N GLN A 113 -8.93 13.48 -36.80
CA GLN A 113 -7.97 12.44 -37.23
C GLN A 113 -6.62 12.64 -36.55
N SER A 114 -5.88 11.56 -36.40
CA SER A 114 -4.51 11.54 -35.90
C SER A 114 -4.34 12.23 -34.53
N ALA A 115 -5.36 12.15 -33.68
CA ALA A 115 -5.36 12.76 -32.36
C ALA A 115 -5.27 11.68 -31.27
N ALA A 116 -4.23 11.75 -30.44
CA ALA A 116 -4.11 10.91 -29.26
C ALA A 116 -5.14 11.27 -28.16
N SER A 117 -5.70 12.48 -28.17
CA SER A 117 -6.74 12.90 -27.25
C SER A 117 -7.79 13.74 -27.98
N CYS A 118 -9.05 13.41 -27.78
CA CYS A 118 -10.20 14.14 -28.32
C CYS A 118 -11.07 14.62 -27.16
N ALA A 119 -11.43 15.91 -27.14
CA ALA A 119 -12.31 16.48 -26.11
C ALA A 119 -13.71 15.85 -26.19
N ILE A 120 -14.24 15.39 -25.06
CA ILE A 120 -15.59 14.85 -24.95
C ILE A 120 -16.54 16.00 -24.60
N PRO A 121 -17.57 16.31 -25.42
CA PRO A 121 -18.51 17.38 -25.12
C PRO A 121 -19.33 17.10 -23.85
N ALA A 122 -19.79 18.15 -23.18
CA ALA A 122 -20.79 18.00 -22.14
C ALA A 122 -22.10 17.47 -22.75
N GLY A 123 -22.65 16.39 -22.19
CA GLY A 123 -23.85 15.71 -22.71
C GLY A 123 -23.64 15.08 -24.10
N GLY A 124 -22.39 14.85 -24.52
CA GLY A 124 -22.04 14.20 -25.78
C GLY A 124 -21.04 13.07 -25.60
N PHE A 125 -20.65 12.46 -26.72
CA PHE A 125 -19.82 11.26 -26.76
C PHE A 125 -18.70 11.40 -27.79
N VAL A 126 -17.70 10.55 -27.67
CA VAL A 126 -16.66 10.38 -28.70
C VAL A 126 -16.53 8.89 -29.01
N LEU A 127 -16.71 8.53 -30.27
CA LEU A 127 -16.42 7.19 -30.77
C LEU A 127 -15.02 7.18 -31.36
N SER A 128 -14.15 6.31 -30.88
CA SER A 128 -12.72 6.27 -31.24
C SER A 128 -12.26 4.91 -31.68
N ILE A 129 -11.36 4.87 -32.66
CA ILE A 129 -10.61 3.69 -33.05
C ILE A 129 -9.13 4.05 -33.26
N ALA A 130 -8.21 3.19 -32.85
CA ALA A 130 -6.78 3.40 -33.08
C ALA A 130 -6.47 3.39 -34.59
N GLU A 131 -5.67 4.36 -35.08
CA GLU A 131 -5.32 4.42 -36.53
C GLU A 131 -4.38 3.28 -36.94
N LYS A 132 -3.56 2.77 -36.01
CA LYS A 132 -2.73 1.56 -36.19
C LYS A 132 -3.41 0.35 -35.54
N THR A 133 -4.66 0.08 -35.92
CA THR A 133 -5.44 -1.04 -35.37
C THR A 133 -5.20 -2.32 -36.15
N SER A 134 -5.36 -3.48 -35.49
CA SER A 134 -5.49 -4.79 -36.13
C SER A 134 -6.81 -4.95 -36.91
N TYR A 135 -7.78 -4.06 -36.69
CA TYR A 135 -9.13 -4.07 -37.29
C TYR A 135 -9.22 -3.08 -38.45
N ALA A 136 -8.46 -3.29 -39.54
CA ALA A 136 -8.37 -2.34 -40.67
C ALA A 136 -9.70 -2.09 -41.38
N SER A 137 -10.58 -3.11 -41.53
CA SER A 137 -11.92 -2.99 -42.11
C SER A 137 -12.83 -2.11 -41.25
N VAL A 138 -12.76 -2.25 -39.93
CA VAL A 138 -13.51 -1.45 -38.96
C VAL A 138 -13.08 0.02 -39.02
N LEU A 139 -11.78 0.29 -39.12
CA LEU A 139 -11.27 1.64 -39.33
C LEU A 139 -11.74 2.24 -40.66
N ALA A 140 -11.79 1.46 -41.74
CA ALA A 140 -12.31 1.90 -43.01
C ALA A 140 -13.80 2.30 -42.92
N ASN A 141 -14.62 1.49 -42.22
CA ASN A 141 -16.03 1.79 -41.96
C ASN A 141 -16.18 3.09 -41.15
N MET A 142 -15.34 3.30 -40.10
CA MET A 142 -15.34 4.55 -39.31
C MET A 142 -15.00 5.75 -40.17
N LYS A 143 -14.06 5.63 -41.10
CA LYS A 143 -13.66 6.71 -42.02
C LYS A 143 -14.71 7.07 -43.08
N ALA A 144 -15.70 6.21 -43.32
CA ALA A 144 -16.79 6.47 -44.24
C ALA A 144 -17.83 7.45 -43.70
N PHE A 145 -17.90 7.67 -42.38
CA PHE A 145 -18.85 8.62 -41.77
C PHE A 145 -18.58 10.05 -42.11
N LYS A 146 -19.66 10.85 -42.20
CA LYS A 146 -19.67 12.29 -42.44
C LYS A 146 -20.39 13.00 -41.28
N VAL A 147 -20.13 14.28 -41.14
CA VAL A 147 -20.89 15.14 -40.21
C VAL A 147 -22.36 15.10 -40.61
N GLY A 148 -23.26 14.87 -39.66
CA GLY A 148 -24.70 14.69 -39.86
C GLY A 148 -25.15 13.24 -39.96
N ASP A 149 -24.23 12.28 -40.17
CA ASP A 149 -24.58 10.86 -40.12
C ASP A 149 -24.97 10.44 -38.71
N ARG A 150 -25.77 9.37 -38.62
CA ARG A 150 -26.28 8.86 -37.35
C ARG A 150 -25.81 7.45 -37.08
N VAL A 151 -25.60 7.16 -35.82
CA VAL A 151 -25.35 5.82 -35.27
C VAL A 151 -26.26 5.55 -34.09
N THR A 152 -26.63 4.30 -33.90
CA THR A 152 -27.38 3.84 -32.74
C THR A 152 -26.45 2.98 -31.88
N VAL A 153 -26.45 3.25 -30.60
CA VAL A 153 -25.76 2.43 -29.58
C VAL A 153 -26.82 1.79 -28.73
N SER A 154 -26.83 0.46 -28.66
CA SER A 154 -27.73 -0.31 -27.81
C SER A 154 -26.94 -1.13 -26.80
N VAL A 155 -27.52 -1.31 -25.63
CA VAL A 155 -26.97 -2.17 -24.57
C VAL A 155 -27.88 -3.40 -24.45
N ARG A 156 -27.27 -4.57 -24.37
CA ARG A 156 -27.97 -5.83 -24.07
C ARG A 156 -27.28 -6.51 -22.90
N CYS A 157 -28.05 -7.12 -22.03
CA CYS A 157 -27.56 -7.92 -20.91
C CYS A 157 -28.51 -9.12 -20.71
N ALA A 158 -28.15 -10.02 -19.82
CA ALA A 158 -29.07 -11.08 -19.39
C ALA A 158 -30.31 -10.50 -18.71
N ASP A 159 -31.47 -11.11 -18.92
CA ASP A 159 -32.78 -10.56 -18.51
C ASP A 159 -32.85 -10.21 -17.01
N GLU A 160 -32.21 -11.01 -16.16
CA GLU A 160 -32.16 -10.79 -14.71
C GLU A 160 -31.34 -9.54 -14.29
N TRP A 161 -30.62 -8.91 -15.22
CA TRP A 161 -29.82 -7.71 -14.97
C TRP A 161 -30.49 -6.41 -15.41
N GLU A 162 -31.56 -6.45 -16.18
CA GLU A 162 -32.18 -5.27 -16.80
C GLU A 162 -32.60 -4.19 -15.80
N ASP A 163 -33.11 -4.60 -14.62
CA ASP A 163 -33.59 -3.71 -13.57
C ASP A 163 -32.54 -3.41 -12.47
N VAL A 164 -31.28 -3.81 -12.68
CA VAL A 164 -30.21 -3.53 -11.72
C VAL A 164 -29.93 -2.04 -11.65
N ALA A 165 -30.01 -1.48 -10.43
CA ALA A 165 -29.81 -0.05 -10.19
C ALA A 165 -28.34 0.30 -9.96
N TYR A 166 -27.59 -0.57 -9.28
CA TYR A 166 -26.16 -0.38 -8.98
C TYR A 166 -25.44 -1.69 -9.24
N ALA A 167 -24.27 -1.62 -9.89
CA ALA A 167 -23.45 -2.81 -10.09
C ALA A 167 -21.97 -2.49 -10.17
N CYS A 168 -21.14 -3.45 -9.77
CA CYS A 168 -19.72 -3.43 -10.05
C CYS A 168 -19.21 -4.80 -10.44
N GLY A 169 -18.25 -4.83 -11.37
CA GLY A 169 -17.52 -6.04 -11.75
C GLY A 169 -16.57 -6.50 -10.66
N GLY A 170 -16.43 -7.81 -10.52
CA GLY A 170 -15.51 -8.49 -9.62
C GLY A 170 -14.52 -9.38 -10.38
N GLY A 171 -14.07 -10.42 -9.71
CA GLY A 171 -13.14 -11.43 -10.24
C GLY A 171 -13.74 -12.84 -10.26
N ASP A 172 -13.02 -13.78 -9.66
CA ASP A 172 -13.45 -15.16 -9.57
C ASP A 172 -14.67 -15.32 -8.64
N LEU A 173 -15.63 -16.16 -9.01
CA LEU A 173 -16.62 -16.67 -8.07
C LEU A 173 -15.90 -17.52 -7.02
N LEU A 174 -16.31 -17.37 -5.77
CA LEU A 174 -15.75 -18.06 -4.60
C LEU A 174 -16.67 -19.20 -4.15
N VAL A 175 -17.98 -18.94 -4.17
CA VAL A 175 -19.02 -19.88 -3.77
C VAL A 175 -20.10 -19.90 -4.86
N GLU A 176 -20.61 -21.07 -5.20
CA GLU A 176 -21.73 -21.30 -6.09
C GLU A 176 -22.57 -22.45 -5.53
N ASP A 177 -23.89 -22.31 -5.50
CA ASP A 177 -24.82 -23.31 -4.95
C ASP A 177 -24.43 -23.77 -3.52
N GLU A 178 -24.12 -22.80 -2.64
CA GLU A 178 -23.73 -23.03 -1.25
C GLU A 178 -22.40 -23.82 -1.09
N SER A 179 -21.57 -23.96 -2.13
CA SER A 179 -20.32 -24.72 -2.11
C SER A 179 -19.12 -23.88 -2.54
N ALA A 180 -18.03 -23.93 -1.77
CA ALA A 180 -16.78 -23.27 -2.12
C ALA A 180 -16.18 -23.85 -3.41
N LEU A 181 -15.70 -22.97 -4.29
CA LEU A 181 -15.06 -23.34 -5.55
C LEU A 181 -13.55 -23.53 -5.36
N GLU A 182 -12.96 -24.40 -6.20
CA GLU A 182 -11.53 -24.73 -6.15
C GLU A 182 -10.74 -24.25 -7.39
N ASN A 183 -11.41 -23.67 -8.39
CA ASN A 183 -10.79 -23.31 -9.67
C ASN A 183 -10.82 -21.79 -9.88
N PHE A 184 -9.72 -21.12 -9.52
CA PHE A 184 -9.57 -19.68 -9.65
C PHE A 184 -8.62 -19.30 -10.79
N THR A 185 -8.91 -18.18 -11.46
CA THR A 185 -8.13 -17.67 -12.59
C THR A 185 -7.10 -16.61 -12.18
N LEU A 186 -7.27 -15.99 -11.02
CA LEU A 186 -6.37 -14.94 -10.53
C LEU A 186 -4.94 -15.49 -10.28
N ASP A 187 -3.93 -14.81 -10.83
CA ASP A 187 -2.52 -15.22 -10.69
C ASP A 187 -2.05 -15.30 -9.23
N THR A 188 -2.61 -14.46 -8.36
CA THR A 188 -2.27 -14.39 -6.93
C THR A 188 -3.17 -15.25 -6.04
N LYS A 189 -3.87 -16.23 -6.60
CA LYS A 189 -4.85 -17.09 -5.88
C LYS A 189 -4.25 -17.85 -4.69
N ASN A 190 -2.99 -18.24 -4.76
CA ASN A 190 -2.27 -18.96 -3.70
C ASN A 190 -1.48 -18.02 -2.76
N GLU A 191 -1.61 -16.71 -2.91
CA GLU A 191 -0.86 -15.78 -2.09
C GLU A 191 -1.72 -15.27 -0.93
N GLN A 192 -1.18 -15.31 0.28
CA GLN A 192 -1.78 -14.68 1.44
C GLN A 192 -1.72 -13.17 1.27
N ARG A 193 -2.89 -12.53 1.10
CA ARG A 193 -3.02 -11.09 0.84
C ARG A 193 -4.26 -10.52 1.51
N ALA A 194 -4.32 -9.20 1.62
CA ALA A 194 -5.59 -8.55 1.93
C ALA A 194 -6.61 -8.84 0.83
N ARG A 195 -7.82 -9.24 1.21
CA ARG A 195 -8.90 -9.68 0.31
C ARG A 195 -10.20 -8.97 0.64
N THR A 196 -11.03 -8.82 -0.38
CA THR A 196 -12.41 -8.35 -0.26
C THR A 196 -13.31 -9.31 -0.99
N ALA A 197 -14.40 -9.74 -0.34
CA ALA A 197 -15.43 -10.57 -0.94
C ALA A 197 -16.81 -10.01 -0.66
N ILE A 198 -17.75 -10.31 -1.54
CA ILE A 198 -19.18 -10.08 -1.35
C ILE A 198 -19.93 -11.36 -1.64
N GLY A 199 -20.92 -11.69 -0.82
CA GLY A 199 -21.74 -12.89 -0.99
C GLY A 199 -23.21 -12.61 -0.70
N ILE A 200 -24.06 -13.53 -1.15
CA ILE A 200 -25.50 -13.50 -0.95
C ILE A 200 -25.88 -14.83 -0.30
N LYS A 201 -26.67 -14.78 0.79
CA LYS A 201 -27.23 -15.96 1.45
C LYS A 201 -28.57 -16.36 0.81
N PRO A 202 -29.06 -17.59 1.04
CA PRO A 202 -30.37 -18.04 0.53
C PRO A 202 -31.56 -17.16 0.93
N ASP A 203 -31.46 -16.44 2.05
CA ASP A 203 -32.49 -15.51 2.51
C ASP A 203 -32.36 -14.10 1.89
N GLY A 204 -31.42 -13.88 0.98
CA GLY A 204 -31.11 -12.61 0.34
C GLY A 204 -30.19 -11.68 1.16
N THR A 205 -29.71 -12.10 2.33
CA THR A 205 -28.77 -11.31 3.13
C THR A 205 -27.45 -11.15 2.38
N VAL A 206 -27.01 -9.90 2.20
CA VAL A 206 -25.70 -9.60 1.60
C VAL A 206 -24.61 -9.61 2.66
N VAL A 207 -23.54 -10.35 2.42
CA VAL A 207 -22.34 -10.43 3.26
C VAL A 207 -21.21 -9.69 2.56
N ILE A 208 -20.59 -8.71 3.21
CA ILE A 208 -19.34 -8.08 2.77
C ILE A 208 -18.24 -8.51 3.74
N TYR A 209 -17.20 -9.12 3.21
CA TYR A 209 -16.10 -9.66 4.00
C TYR A 209 -14.78 -9.04 3.56
N THR A 210 -13.92 -8.69 4.53
CA THR A 210 -12.56 -8.23 4.28
C THR A 210 -11.58 -8.97 5.19
N ALA A 211 -10.46 -9.40 4.62
CA ALA A 211 -9.30 -9.90 5.36
C ALA A 211 -8.16 -8.89 5.20
N ASP A 212 -7.59 -8.42 6.29
CA ASP A 212 -6.46 -7.51 6.27
C ASP A 212 -5.13 -8.24 6.06
N GLU A 213 -4.20 -7.58 5.38
CA GLU A 213 -2.77 -7.93 5.37
C GLU A 213 -2.01 -6.82 6.10
N SER A 214 -1.46 -7.16 7.26
CA SER A 214 -0.82 -6.21 8.16
C SER A 214 0.26 -6.89 9.00
N ALA A 215 0.88 -6.17 9.93
CA ALA A 215 1.82 -6.78 10.88
C ALA A 215 1.19 -7.89 11.73
N ASN A 216 -0.14 -7.92 11.86
CA ASN A 216 -0.89 -8.82 12.73
C ASN A 216 -1.81 -9.79 11.96
N SER A 217 -1.84 -9.73 10.64
CA SER A 217 -2.66 -10.57 9.78
C SER A 217 -1.90 -10.88 8.50
N ALA A 218 -1.77 -12.15 8.16
CA ALA A 218 -1.13 -12.56 6.91
C ALA A 218 -2.01 -12.30 5.67
N GLY A 219 -3.30 -11.97 5.87
CA GLY A 219 -4.28 -12.01 4.80
C GLY A 219 -4.85 -13.40 4.58
N MET A 220 -5.41 -13.63 3.41
CA MET A 220 -5.97 -14.93 2.98
C MET A 220 -5.61 -15.20 1.54
N ASP A 221 -5.46 -16.45 1.15
CA ASP A 221 -5.50 -16.85 -0.25
C ASP A 221 -6.96 -16.99 -0.74
N LEU A 222 -7.19 -17.34 -2.00
CA LEU A 222 -8.58 -17.43 -2.51
C LEU A 222 -9.31 -18.68 -2.03
N TYR A 223 -8.60 -19.75 -1.70
CA TYR A 223 -9.21 -20.98 -1.19
C TYR A 223 -9.73 -20.76 0.23
N ASP A 224 -8.90 -20.20 1.11
CA ASP A 224 -9.31 -19.80 2.46
C ASP A 224 -10.49 -18.82 2.44
N LEU A 225 -10.49 -17.87 1.45
CA LEU A 225 -11.56 -16.90 1.31
C LEU A 225 -12.87 -17.56 0.86
N ALA A 226 -12.81 -18.53 -0.05
CA ALA A 226 -13.97 -19.30 -0.51
C ALA A 226 -14.57 -20.12 0.64
N ASP A 227 -13.75 -20.85 1.38
CA ASP A 227 -14.15 -21.62 2.57
C ASP A 227 -14.79 -20.71 3.63
N MET A 228 -14.24 -19.51 3.82
CA MET A 228 -14.80 -18.52 4.75
C MET A 228 -16.19 -18.07 4.31
N MET A 229 -16.38 -17.73 3.02
CA MET A 229 -17.68 -17.29 2.52
C MET A 229 -18.74 -18.41 2.56
N GLU A 230 -18.34 -19.67 2.29
CA GLU A 230 -19.18 -20.84 2.51
C GLU A 230 -19.56 -20.98 3.98
N SER A 231 -18.58 -20.90 4.90
CA SER A 231 -18.80 -20.99 6.35
C SER A 231 -19.74 -19.91 6.89
N LEU A 232 -19.77 -18.74 6.25
CA LEU A 232 -20.69 -17.65 6.55
C LEU A 232 -22.11 -17.93 6.00
N GLY A 233 -22.31 -19.03 5.27
CA GLY A 233 -23.61 -19.46 4.73
C GLY A 233 -24.01 -18.71 3.47
N CYS A 234 -23.05 -18.29 2.64
CA CYS A 234 -23.36 -17.70 1.34
C CYS A 234 -23.77 -18.78 0.34
N GLU A 235 -24.84 -18.53 -0.42
CA GLU A 235 -25.24 -19.32 -1.56
C GLU A 235 -24.34 -19.05 -2.76
N THR A 236 -24.00 -17.76 -2.96
CA THR A 236 -23.09 -17.30 -3.99
C THR A 236 -22.16 -16.24 -3.43
N ALA A 237 -20.87 -16.28 -3.80
CA ALA A 237 -19.90 -15.27 -3.38
C ALA A 237 -18.91 -14.93 -4.49
N LEU A 238 -18.43 -13.69 -4.48
CA LEU A 238 -17.58 -13.10 -5.50
C LEU A 238 -16.35 -12.44 -4.85
N ASN A 239 -15.16 -12.72 -5.39
CA ASN A 239 -13.94 -11.99 -5.05
C ASN A 239 -13.96 -10.60 -5.70
N LEU A 240 -13.66 -9.57 -4.90
CA LEU A 240 -13.48 -8.20 -5.37
C LEU A 240 -11.98 -7.83 -5.38
N ASP A 241 -11.65 -6.59 -5.78
CA ASP A 241 -10.27 -6.09 -5.71
C ASP A 241 -9.74 -6.13 -4.28
N GLY A 242 -8.48 -6.54 -4.13
CA GLY A 242 -7.83 -6.82 -2.85
C GLY A 242 -6.57 -5.96 -2.62
N GLY A 243 -5.68 -6.45 -1.77
CA GLY A 243 -4.44 -5.75 -1.42
C GLY A 243 -4.72 -4.37 -0.82
N GLY A 244 -4.03 -3.33 -1.28
CA GLY A 244 -4.25 -1.96 -0.81
C GLY A 244 -5.63 -1.37 -1.12
N SER A 245 -6.46 -2.04 -1.97
CA SER A 245 -7.85 -1.65 -2.23
C SER A 245 -8.84 -2.20 -1.21
N THR A 246 -8.41 -3.12 -0.33
CA THR A 246 -9.21 -3.64 0.79
C THR A 246 -9.36 -2.56 1.87
N MET A 247 -10.49 -1.86 1.86
CA MET A 247 -10.77 -0.74 2.76
C MET A 247 -12.23 -0.76 3.20
N VAL A 248 -12.47 -0.59 4.50
CA VAL A 248 -13.80 -0.47 5.08
C VAL A 248 -13.93 0.85 5.82
N GLY A 249 -14.87 1.68 5.40
CA GLY A 249 -15.25 2.90 6.10
C GLY A 249 -16.62 2.72 6.77
N VAL A 250 -16.71 3.01 8.05
CA VAL A 250 -17.97 2.92 8.80
C VAL A 250 -18.27 4.26 9.47
N GLN A 251 -19.47 4.77 9.25
CA GLN A 251 -20.02 5.83 10.08
C GLN A 251 -20.71 5.19 11.29
N TYR A 252 -19.97 5.13 12.39
CA TYR A 252 -20.53 4.58 13.63
C TYR A 252 -21.65 5.47 14.17
N PRO A 253 -22.70 4.89 14.78
CA PRO A 253 -23.78 5.65 15.40
C PRO A 253 -23.25 6.73 16.35
N GLY A 254 -23.79 7.93 16.27
CA GLY A 254 -23.34 9.07 17.06
C GLY A 254 -22.09 9.78 16.56
N TYR A 255 -21.57 9.40 15.37
CA TYR A 255 -20.50 10.13 14.66
C TYR A 255 -21.01 10.73 13.35
N ASP A 256 -20.49 11.89 12.98
CA ASP A 256 -20.85 12.60 11.74
C ASP A 256 -20.00 12.18 10.53
N LYS A 257 -18.95 11.42 10.76
CA LYS A 257 -17.97 11.05 9.73
C LYS A 257 -17.68 9.56 9.76
N CYS A 258 -17.40 9.00 8.59
CA CYS A 258 -16.86 7.67 8.49
C CYS A 258 -15.44 7.60 9.07
N ALA A 259 -15.18 6.50 9.77
CA ALA A 259 -13.84 6.10 10.20
C ALA A 259 -13.42 4.82 9.47
N THR A 260 -12.11 4.65 9.27
CA THR A 260 -11.57 3.38 8.76
C THR A 260 -11.79 2.29 9.81
N ALA A 261 -12.45 1.21 9.42
CA ALA A 261 -12.80 0.11 10.33
C ALA A 261 -11.82 -1.07 10.26
N ASN A 262 -11.03 -1.16 9.19
CA ASN A 262 -10.00 -2.19 9.01
C ASN A 262 -8.58 -1.59 9.05
N THR A 263 -7.54 -2.41 8.82
CA THR A 263 -6.14 -1.97 8.73
C THR A 263 -5.68 -2.06 7.27
N PRO A 264 -5.81 -0.97 6.49
CA PRO A 264 -5.41 -1.01 5.08
C PRO A 264 -3.92 -1.33 4.90
N THR A 265 -3.59 -2.20 3.96
CA THR A 265 -2.20 -2.62 3.65
C THR A 265 -1.28 -1.44 3.34
N ASP A 266 -1.81 -0.36 2.73
CA ASP A 266 -1.06 0.87 2.43
C ASP A 266 -0.85 1.78 3.65
N GLY A 267 -1.35 1.40 4.83
CA GLY A 267 -1.34 2.22 6.06
C GLY A 267 -2.35 3.37 6.08
N SER A 268 -3.06 3.61 4.98
CA SER A 268 -4.14 4.60 4.84
C SER A 268 -5.07 4.21 3.71
N MET A 269 -6.26 4.80 3.67
CA MET A 269 -7.20 4.57 2.57
C MET A 269 -6.61 5.02 1.23
N ARG A 270 -6.69 4.14 0.23
CA ARG A 270 -6.26 4.37 -1.15
C ARG A 270 -7.38 5.05 -1.96
N ALA A 271 -7.03 5.89 -2.91
CA ALA A 271 -7.97 6.35 -3.93
C ALA A 271 -8.23 5.20 -4.93
N CYS A 272 -9.44 4.67 -4.93
CA CYS A 272 -9.91 3.64 -5.86
C CYS A 272 -10.85 4.25 -6.92
N ALA A 273 -11.01 3.53 -8.03
CA ALA A 273 -11.85 3.98 -9.14
C ALA A 273 -13.35 3.98 -8.79
N ASN A 274 -13.77 3.08 -7.91
CA ASN A 274 -15.14 2.92 -7.44
C ASN A 274 -15.18 2.35 -6.02
N PHE A 275 -16.33 2.50 -5.37
CA PHE A 275 -16.62 1.99 -4.03
C PHE A 275 -18.05 1.48 -3.98
N ILE A 276 -18.33 0.51 -3.12
CA ILE A 276 -19.69 0.12 -2.74
C ILE A 276 -20.06 0.93 -1.49
N PHE A 277 -21.12 1.71 -1.58
CA PHE A 277 -21.65 2.50 -0.47
C PHE A 277 -23.00 1.98 -0.02
N LEU A 278 -23.13 1.69 1.26
CA LEU A 278 -24.43 1.55 1.92
C LEU A 278 -24.79 2.93 2.48
N VAL A 279 -25.76 3.58 1.86
CA VAL A 279 -26.13 4.96 2.18
C VAL A 279 -27.48 4.99 2.85
N ARG A 280 -27.55 5.71 3.96
CA ARG A 280 -28.82 6.05 4.59
C ARG A 280 -29.24 7.46 4.16
N GLU A 281 -30.54 7.67 3.96
CA GLU A 281 -31.08 9.00 3.71
C GLU A 281 -30.77 9.93 4.90
N LYS A 282 -30.20 11.10 4.62
CA LYS A 282 -29.82 12.05 5.66
C LYS A 282 -31.06 12.78 6.15
N THR A 283 -31.48 12.50 7.38
CA THR A 283 -32.50 13.25 8.09
C THR A 283 -31.84 14.28 9.02
N GLN A 284 -32.62 15.31 9.43
CA GLN A 284 -32.18 16.21 10.49
C GLN A 284 -32.18 15.45 11.81
N ALA A 285 -31.14 15.63 12.63
CA ALA A 285 -31.06 15.00 13.94
C ALA A 285 -32.23 15.42 14.83
N GLU A 286 -32.86 14.45 15.47
CA GLU A 286 -33.88 14.62 16.51
C GLU A 286 -33.24 14.54 17.91
N GLU A 287 -34.03 14.49 18.97
CA GLU A 287 -33.57 14.25 20.33
C GLU A 287 -32.92 12.84 20.42
N ALA A 288 -31.95 12.70 21.32
CA ALA A 288 -31.28 11.42 21.53
C ALA A 288 -32.25 10.34 21.99
N ASP A 289 -32.16 9.16 21.38
CA ASP A 289 -32.95 7.96 21.70
C ASP A 289 -32.04 6.77 22.06
N HIS A 290 -30.78 6.82 21.62
CA HIS A 290 -29.79 5.78 21.85
C HIS A 290 -28.48 6.36 22.37
N LEU A 291 -27.81 5.61 23.27
CA LEU A 291 -26.44 5.85 23.70
C LEU A 291 -25.50 4.75 23.20
N PHE A 292 -24.26 5.10 22.91
CA PHE A 292 -23.21 4.19 22.46
C PHE A 292 -21.91 4.46 23.21
N LEU A 293 -21.21 3.39 23.60
CA LEU A 293 -19.85 3.47 24.14
C LEU A 293 -18.85 2.92 23.13
N TYR A 294 -17.79 3.68 22.87
CA TYR A 294 -16.71 3.25 21.99
C TYR A 294 -15.35 3.30 22.73
N PRO A 295 -14.53 2.25 22.61
CA PRO A 295 -14.82 0.99 21.91
C PRO A 295 -15.93 0.19 22.62
N ALA A 296 -16.78 -0.49 21.84
CA ALA A 296 -17.83 -1.36 22.39
C ALA A 296 -17.27 -2.61 23.03
N HIS A 297 -16.14 -3.10 22.50
CA HIS A 297 -15.33 -4.19 23.05
C HIS A 297 -13.85 -3.87 22.94
N SER A 298 -13.06 -4.28 23.93
CA SER A 298 -11.60 -4.18 23.91
C SER A 298 -10.97 -5.27 24.78
N TYR A 299 -9.69 -5.55 24.50
CA TYR A 299 -8.86 -6.42 25.34
C TYR A 299 -7.91 -5.57 26.15
N ALA A 300 -7.68 -5.95 27.40
CA ALA A 300 -6.78 -5.24 28.29
C ALA A 300 -6.04 -6.18 29.22
N LEU A 301 -4.84 -5.79 29.66
CA LEU A 301 -4.13 -6.43 30.77
C LEU A 301 -4.57 -5.84 32.12
N PRO A 302 -4.42 -6.57 33.22
CA PRO A 302 -4.61 -6.03 34.57
C PRO A 302 -3.81 -4.72 34.76
N GLY A 303 -4.41 -3.76 35.42
CA GLY A 303 -3.79 -2.43 35.65
C GLY A 303 -3.94 -1.44 34.49
N ALA A 304 -4.40 -1.87 33.32
CA ALA A 304 -4.59 -0.99 32.18
C ALA A 304 -5.72 0.04 32.41
N THR A 305 -5.63 1.13 31.69
CA THR A 305 -6.69 2.15 31.61
C THR A 305 -7.36 2.09 30.26
N VAL A 306 -8.71 2.04 30.26
CA VAL A 306 -9.52 2.06 29.04
C VAL A 306 -10.34 3.35 29.00
N ASN A 307 -10.20 4.12 27.92
CA ASN A 307 -10.98 5.34 27.73
C ASN A 307 -12.15 5.07 26.78
N PHE A 308 -13.32 5.50 27.16
CA PHE A 308 -14.55 5.38 26.37
C PHE A 308 -15.04 6.73 25.89
N ALA A 309 -15.40 6.82 24.61
CA ALA A 309 -16.20 7.89 24.07
C ALA A 309 -17.67 7.53 24.19
N LEU A 310 -18.45 8.31 24.96
CA LEU A 310 -19.90 8.21 24.97
C LEU A 310 -20.45 9.05 23.83
N LYS A 311 -21.32 8.45 23.03
CA LYS A 311 -22.01 9.06 21.89
C LYS A 311 -23.49 8.84 22.02
N ALA A 312 -24.29 9.76 21.43
CA ALA A 312 -25.74 9.63 21.33
C ALA A 312 -26.18 9.70 19.87
N ALA A 313 -27.28 9.05 19.58
CA ALA A 313 -27.96 9.13 18.30
C ALA A 313 -29.47 9.18 18.51
N ASP A 314 -30.21 9.78 17.57
CA ASP A 314 -31.67 9.73 17.52
C ASP A 314 -32.19 8.34 17.12
N ARG A 315 -33.48 8.16 17.04
CA ARG A 315 -34.14 6.90 16.64
C ARG A 315 -33.73 6.40 15.24
N ASN A 316 -33.21 7.28 14.39
CA ASN A 316 -32.71 6.97 13.06
C ASN A 316 -31.18 6.79 13.02
N TYR A 317 -30.55 6.71 14.18
CA TYR A 317 -29.07 6.61 14.34
C TYR A 317 -28.30 7.82 13.80
N VAL A 318 -28.94 8.99 13.60
CA VAL A 318 -28.25 10.25 13.31
C VAL A 318 -27.59 10.74 14.59
N ALA A 319 -26.37 11.26 14.49
CA ALA A 319 -25.65 11.80 15.65
C ALA A 319 -26.47 12.89 16.34
N ALA A 320 -26.63 12.77 17.65
CA ALA A 320 -27.35 13.70 18.52
C ALA A 320 -26.45 14.08 19.71
N ASP A 321 -26.80 15.16 20.40
CA ASP A 321 -26.12 15.56 21.61
C ASP A 321 -26.36 14.56 22.75
N VAL A 322 -25.31 14.27 23.51
CA VAL A 322 -25.43 13.41 24.70
C VAL A 322 -26.20 14.21 25.78
N PRO A 323 -27.36 13.72 26.24
CA PRO A 323 -28.20 14.50 27.14
C PRO A 323 -27.66 14.49 28.59
N GLY A 324 -27.86 15.57 29.29
CA GLY A 324 -27.86 15.72 30.74
C GLY A 324 -26.67 15.16 31.50
N SER A 325 -26.92 14.71 32.72
CA SER A 325 -25.92 14.12 33.63
C SER A 325 -25.76 12.63 33.33
N ILE A 326 -24.48 12.20 33.19
CA ILE A 326 -24.12 10.80 32.92
C ILE A 326 -23.75 10.10 34.22
N SER A 327 -24.37 8.96 34.48
CA SER A 327 -23.96 8.04 35.53
C SER A 327 -23.17 6.86 34.95
N TRP A 328 -22.01 6.62 35.55
CA TRP A 328 -21.10 5.54 35.14
C TRP A 328 -21.11 4.42 36.18
N SER A 329 -21.05 3.19 35.74
CA SER A 329 -20.91 2.02 36.62
C SER A 329 -20.11 0.91 35.92
N THR A 330 -19.45 0.07 36.72
CA THR A 330 -18.72 -1.13 36.26
C THR A 330 -18.86 -2.24 37.31
N ASN A 331 -18.72 -3.48 36.85
CA ASN A 331 -18.62 -4.66 37.72
C ASN A 331 -17.19 -4.97 38.15
N PHE A 332 -16.18 -4.35 37.54
CA PHE A 332 -14.76 -4.60 37.85
C PHE A 332 -13.95 -3.31 37.65
N GLY A 333 -13.04 -3.02 38.59
CA GLY A 333 -12.25 -1.80 38.57
C GLY A 333 -13.03 -0.57 39.01
N ALA A 334 -12.55 0.62 38.64
CA ALA A 334 -13.18 1.91 38.90
C ALA A 334 -13.44 2.67 37.61
N VAL A 335 -14.66 3.19 37.44
CA VAL A 335 -15.02 3.99 36.25
C VAL A 335 -15.53 5.37 36.64
N GLY A 336 -15.10 6.40 35.90
CA GLY A 336 -15.59 7.77 36.01
C GLY A 336 -15.24 8.56 34.75
N GLU A 337 -16.15 9.42 34.30
CA GLU A 337 -15.98 10.30 33.13
C GLU A 337 -15.48 9.56 31.87
N GLY A 338 -16.01 8.34 31.65
CA GLY A 338 -15.60 7.51 30.49
C GLY A 338 -14.22 6.84 30.63
N LYS A 339 -13.61 6.86 31.78
CA LYS A 339 -12.31 6.24 32.05
C LYS A 339 -12.47 5.08 33.02
N LEU A 340 -12.19 3.84 32.55
CA LEU A 340 -12.08 2.65 33.39
C LEU A 340 -10.63 2.39 33.75
N VAL A 341 -10.35 2.23 35.05
CA VAL A 341 -9.05 1.79 35.57
C VAL A 341 -9.23 0.37 36.11
N LEU A 342 -8.50 -0.58 35.55
CA LEU A 342 -8.54 -1.98 35.95
C LEU A 342 -7.61 -2.18 37.17
N ASP A 343 -8.16 -2.63 38.28
CA ASP A 343 -7.38 -2.86 39.50
C ASP A 343 -6.67 -4.21 39.42
N THR A 344 -5.34 -4.20 39.58
CA THR A 344 -4.54 -5.44 39.61
C THR A 344 -4.77 -6.28 40.88
N SER A 345 -5.13 -5.65 42.00
CA SER A 345 -5.28 -6.31 43.28
C SER A 345 -6.54 -7.16 43.39
N SER A 346 -7.55 -6.86 42.61
CA SER A 346 -8.82 -7.59 42.58
C SER A 346 -8.86 -8.73 41.56
N PHE A 347 -7.79 -8.86 40.75
CA PHE A 347 -7.72 -9.87 39.70
C PHE A 347 -7.18 -11.20 40.24
N ASN A 348 -8.04 -12.21 40.30
CA ASN A 348 -7.74 -13.51 40.92
C ASN A 348 -7.55 -14.69 39.94
N GLY A 349 -7.32 -14.37 38.68
CA GLY A 349 -6.96 -15.31 37.63
C GLY A 349 -8.12 -15.70 36.70
N GLY A 350 -7.77 -15.95 35.46
CA GLY A 350 -8.70 -16.31 34.39
C GLY A 350 -9.03 -15.12 33.44
N ILE A 351 -9.74 -15.41 32.35
CA ILE A 351 -10.34 -14.38 31.50
C ILE A 351 -11.56 -13.85 32.23
N SER A 352 -11.66 -12.53 32.39
CA SER A 352 -12.77 -11.87 33.06
C SER A 352 -13.23 -10.67 32.23
N ASP A 353 -14.53 -10.42 32.23
CA ASP A 353 -15.10 -9.27 31.55
C ASP A 353 -15.44 -8.15 32.54
N ALA A 354 -14.85 -6.97 32.33
CA ALA A 354 -15.31 -5.74 32.94
C ALA A 354 -16.38 -5.12 32.04
N VAL A 355 -17.61 -5.07 32.52
CA VAL A 355 -18.73 -4.44 31.82
C VAL A 355 -18.87 -3.00 32.32
N VAL A 356 -18.67 -2.05 31.43
CA VAL A 356 -18.89 -0.62 31.71
C VAL A 356 -20.27 -0.22 31.21
N SER A 357 -21.01 0.52 32.02
CA SER A 357 -22.31 1.07 31.66
C SER A 357 -22.32 2.59 31.87
N ALA A 358 -22.87 3.30 30.90
CA ALA A 358 -23.22 4.71 31.00
C ALA A 358 -24.73 4.88 30.88
N LYS A 359 -25.34 5.72 31.72
CA LYS A 359 -26.80 6.00 31.69
C LYS A 359 -27.03 7.50 31.71
N ALA A 360 -27.97 7.96 30.90
CA ALA A 360 -28.47 9.32 30.87
C ALA A 360 -29.95 9.31 30.42
N GLU A 361 -30.83 10.02 31.14
CA GLU A 361 -32.25 10.24 30.77
C GLU A 361 -33.01 8.97 30.35
N GLY A 362 -32.84 7.87 31.09
CA GLY A 362 -33.50 6.60 30.80
C GLY A 362 -32.80 5.71 29.75
N MET A 363 -31.89 6.26 28.97
CA MET A 363 -31.07 5.52 28.03
C MET A 363 -29.86 4.88 28.71
N SER A 364 -29.31 3.82 28.10
CA SER A 364 -28.10 3.21 28.58
C SER A 364 -27.24 2.67 27.44
N ALA A 365 -25.92 2.78 27.59
CA ALA A 365 -24.93 2.12 26.74
C ALA A 365 -24.07 1.17 27.58
N ARG A 366 -23.56 0.13 26.94
CA ARG A 366 -22.62 -0.83 27.56
C ARG A 366 -21.43 -1.08 26.66
N ALA A 367 -20.27 -1.30 27.28
CA ALA A 367 -19.08 -1.78 26.64
C ALA A 367 -18.45 -2.90 27.47
N THR A 368 -17.74 -3.81 26.84
CA THR A 368 -17.08 -4.93 27.50
C THR A 368 -15.56 -4.80 27.31
N VAL A 369 -14.81 -4.95 28.39
CA VAL A 369 -13.35 -5.07 28.38
C VAL A 369 -13.00 -6.46 28.85
N THR A 370 -12.52 -7.31 27.95
CA THR A 370 -12.02 -8.63 28.32
C THR A 370 -10.60 -8.51 28.88
N ILE A 371 -10.45 -8.87 30.16
CA ILE A 371 -9.19 -8.78 30.89
C ILE A 371 -8.43 -10.09 30.67
N LEU A 372 -7.24 -9.99 30.07
CA LEU A 372 -6.44 -11.13 29.64
C LEU A 372 -5.32 -11.44 30.65
N GLN A 373 -5.07 -12.74 30.90
CA GLN A 373 -3.87 -13.21 31.58
C GLN A 373 -2.75 -13.64 30.64
N GLN A 374 -3.10 -13.93 29.40
CA GLN A 374 -2.17 -14.34 28.36
C GLN A 374 -2.42 -13.53 27.10
N VAL A 375 -1.36 -13.31 26.35
CA VAL A 375 -1.40 -12.64 25.05
C VAL A 375 -0.85 -13.60 23.99
N THR A 376 -1.23 -13.41 22.74
CA THR A 376 -0.76 -14.29 21.65
C THR A 376 0.44 -13.71 20.90
N GLY A 377 0.77 -12.44 21.13
CA GLY A 377 1.93 -11.81 20.54
C GLY A 377 2.36 -10.55 21.28
N ILE A 378 3.65 -10.26 21.22
CA ILE A 378 4.26 -9.04 21.75
C ILE A 378 5.09 -8.40 20.63
N SER A 379 5.16 -7.09 20.61
CA SER A 379 6.00 -6.33 19.70
C SER A 379 6.70 -5.21 20.45
N VAL A 380 7.95 -4.93 20.06
CA VAL A 380 8.76 -3.83 20.60
C VAL A 380 8.67 -2.63 19.65
N TYR A 381 8.55 -1.45 20.22
CA TYR A 381 8.41 -0.19 19.50
C TYR A 381 9.41 0.84 20.01
N LYS A 382 9.64 1.87 19.21
CA LYS A 382 10.28 3.11 19.68
C LYS A 382 9.41 3.79 20.74
N GLU A 383 9.94 4.86 21.34
CA GLU A 383 9.24 5.71 22.30
C GLU A 383 7.85 6.16 21.84
N ASP A 384 7.66 6.35 20.55
CA ASP A 384 6.40 6.78 19.93
C ASP A 384 5.26 5.73 20.05
N GLY A 385 5.57 4.52 20.49
CA GLY A 385 4.61 3.41 20.58
C GLY A 385 4.02 2.95 19.24
N LYS A 386 4.54 3.42 18.13
CA LYS A 386 4.03 3.18 16.76
C LYS A 386 5.06 2.54 15.83
N THR A 387 6.30 3.00 15.91
CA THR A 387 7.38 2.50 15.06
C THR A 387 7.88 1.18 15.62
N ARG A 388 7.45 0.05 15.02
CA ARG A 388 7.89 -1.29 15.41
C ARG A 388 9.37 -1.48 15.13
N LEU A 389 10.10 -2.02 16.10
CA LEU A 389 11.51 -2.37 15.97
C LEU A 389 11.67 -3.85 15.65
N LYS A 390 12.51 -4.16 14.68
CA LYS A 390 13.00 -5.51 14.40
C LYS A 390 14.42 -5.70 14.93
N THR A 391 15.21 -4.62 14.94
CA THR A 391 16.59 -4.55 15.43
C THR A 391 16.82 -3.19 16.07
N LEU A 392 17.81 -3.07 16.94
CA LEU A 392 18.24 -1.80 17.53
C LEU A 392 19.75 -1.64 17.37
N HIS A 393 20.17 -0.54 16.76
CA HIS A 393 21.56 -0.10 16.72
C HIS A 393 21.70 1.19 17.52
N THR A 394 22.65 1.22 18.43
CA THR A 394 22.85 2.38 19.31
C THR A 394 24.32 2.56 19.68
N PRO A 395 24.82 3.80 19.82
CA PRO A 395 26.15 4.05 20.38
C PRO A 395 26.25 3.61 21.84
N ALA A 396 27.46 3.35 22.30
CA ALA A 396 27.76 3.10 23.70
C ALA A 396 27.31 4.27 24.60
N GLU A 397 26.99 3.99 25.86
CA GLU A 397 26.64 4.97 26.89
C GLU A 397 25.44 5.88 26.47
N THR A 398 24.48 5.30 25.74
CA THR A 398 23.29 6.01 25.22
C THR A 398 22.01 5.44 25.82
N ASP A 399 21.10 6.33 26.19
CA ASP A 399 19.76 5.97 26.65
C ASP A 399 18.78 5.91 25.47
N VAL A 400 18.02 4.81 25.38
CA VAL A 400 16.97 4.61 24.36
C VAL A 400 15.69 4.19 25.06
N GLN A 401 14.63 5.00 24.91
CA GLN A 401 13.32 4.60 25.42
C GLN A 401 12.64 3.66 24.43
N LEU A 402 12.29 2.46 24.92
CA LEU A 402 11.50 1.47 24.20
C LEU A 402 10.12 1.37 24.82
N SER A 403 9.17 0.90 24.05
CA SER A 403 7.84 0.50 24.52
C SER A 403 7.48 -0.88 23.99
N ALA A 404 6.58 -1.57 24.67
CA ALA A 404 6.04 -2.85 24.24
C ALA A 404 4.52 -2.76 24.07
N GLY A 405 3.99 -3.49 23.12
CA GLY A 405 2.56 -3.67 22.91
C GLY A 405 2.24 -5.15 22.75
N ALA A 406 1.04 -5.55 23.17
CA ALA A 406 0.58 -6.93 23.06
C ALA A 406 -0.59 -7.05 22.08
N THR A 407 -0.76 -8.25 21.55
CA THR A 407 -1.91 -8.64 20.74
C THR A 407 -2.53 -9.94 21.27
N TYR A 408 -3.83 -10.07 21.06
CA TYR A 408 -4.58 -11.29 21.34
C TYR A 408 -5.34 -11.69 20.06
N TYR A 409 -4.88 -12.76 19.43
CA TYR A 409 -5.35 -13.19 18.09
C TYR A 409 -5.45 -12.04 17.09
N GLY A 410 -4.37 -11.24 16.98
CA GLY A 410 -4.29 -10.08 16.08
C GLY A 410 -4.92 -8.78 16.59
N SER A 411 -5.79 -8.84 17.59
CA SER A 411 -6.40 -7.64 18.19
C SER A 411 -5.45 -6.96 19.17
N ALA A 412 -5.40 -5.62 19.14
CA ALA A 412 -4.58 -4.85 20.08
C ALA A 412 -5.06 -5.02 21.53
N VAL A 413 -4.13 -5.17 22.46
CA VAL A 413 -4.39 -5.28 23.90
C VAL A 413 -3.91 -4.02 24.61
N LEU A 414 -4.78 -3.39 25.39
CA LEU A 414 -4.43 -2.24 26.21
C LEU A 414 -3.57 -2.70 27.40
N CYS A 415 -2.41 -2.08 27.57
CA CYS A 415 -1.42 -2.43 28.57
C CYS A 415 -1.15 -1.26 29.51
N ALA A 416 -0.90 -1.54 30.79
CA ALA A 416 -0.40 -0.54 31.72
C ALA A 416 1.11 -0.32 31.54
N PRO A 417 1.65 0.85 31.89
CA PRO A 417 3.10 0.99 32.09
C PRO A 417 3.58 -0.06 33.10
N GLY A 418 4.65 -0.81 32.75
CA GLY A 418 5.18 -1.87 33.60
C GLY A 418 4.46 -3.23 33.51
N SER A 419 3.52 -3.42 32.57
CA SER A 419 2.91 -4.74 32.34
C SER A 419 3.91 -5.81 31.88
N PHE A 420 5.03 -5.42 31.28
CA PHE A 420 6.00 -6.32 30.67
C PHE A 420 7.25 -6.47 31.51
N THR A 421 7.82 -7.67 31.47
CA THR A 421 9.17 -7.93 32.00
C THR A 421 10.17 -7.75 30.86
N TRP A 422 11.28 -7.08 31.14
CA TRP A 422 12.34 -6.80 30.20
C TRP A 422 13.65 -7.44 30.65
N GLU A 423 14.34 -8.09 29.73
CA GLU A 423 15.65 -8.70 29.98
C GLU A 423 16.66 -8.29 28.89
N VAL A 424 17.93 -8.24 29.25
CA VAL A 424 19.03 -7.93 28.35
C VAL A 424 20.10 -9.00 28.47
N THR A 425 20.55 -9.50 27.32
CA THR A 425 21.65 -10.47 27.24
C THR A 425 22.77 -9.95 26.35
N GLY A 426 23.95 -10.58 26.36
CA GLY A 426 25.09 -10.23 25.52
C GLY A 426 25.99 -9.09 26.04
N GLY A 427 25.74 -8.60 27.25
CA GLY A 427 26.58 -7.55 27.86
C GLY A 427 26.44 -6.17 27.20
N ILE A 428 25.35 -5.94 26.48
CA ILE A 428 25.08 -4.72 25.71
C ILE A 428 24.56 -3.55 26.55
N GLY A 429 24.19 -3.77 27.80
CA GLY A 429 23.67 -2.71 28.68
C GLY A 429 22.68 -3.21 29.71
N THR A 430 21.80 -2.31 30.16
CA THR A 430 20.73 -2.60 31.12
C THR A 430 19.41 -2.00 30.65
N ILE A 431 18.29 -2.58 31.05
CA ILE A 431 16.97 -2.06 30.76
C ILE A 431 16.14 -1.96 32.04
N SER A 432 15.36 -0.89 32.17
CA SER A 432 14.46 -0.69 33.31
C SER A 432 13.09 -1.36 33.04
N GLU A 433 12.29 -1.52 34.10
CA GLU A 433 10.89 -1.99 34.00
C GLU A 433 10.03 -1.12 33.07
N SER A 434 10.38 0.17 32.91
CA SER A 434 9.69 1.08 32.00
C SER A 434 10.18 1.00 30.55
N GLY A 435 11.09 0.07 30.22
CA GLY A 435 11.64 -0.09 28.88
C GLY A 435 12.74 0.92 28.51
N LYS A 436 13.33 1.64 29.49
CA LYS A 436 14.46 2.49 29.22
C LYS A 436 15.74 1.65 29.16
N PHE A 437 16.26 1.45 27.96
CA PHE A 437 17.52 0.78 27.71
C PHE A 437 18.69 1.76 27.82
N THR A 438 19.71 1.42 28.57
CA THR A 438 20.98 2.17 28.67
C THR A 438 22.09 1.27 28.15
N SER A 439 22.68 1.63 27.02
CA SER A 439 23.74 0.83 26.40
C SER A 439 25.04 0.84 27.19
N ALA A 440 25.73 -0.29 27.22
CA ALA A 440 26.99 -0.45 27.91
C ALA A 440 28.13 0.37 27.23
N LYS A 441 29.18 0.65 28.00
CA LYS A 441 30.44 1.12 27.42
C LYS A 441 31.13 -0.07 26.74
N VAL A 442 31.32 0.00 25.44
CA VAL A 442 31.98 -1.04 24.65
C VAL A 442 33.17 -0.48 23.87
N THR A 443 34.15 -1.33 23.56
CA THR A 443 35.36 -0.96 22.80
C THR A 443 35.39 -1.59 21.39
N LYS A 444 34.41 -2.44 21.08
CA LYS A 444 34.17 -3.05 19.75
C LYS A 444 32.67 -3.18 19.58
N LEU A 445 32.20 -3.44 18.36
CA LEU A 445 30.81 -3.81 18.13
C LEU A 445 30.45 -4.98 19.05
N THR A 446 29.38 -4.81 19.81
CA THR A 446 28.90 -5.79 20.79
C THR A 446 27.45 -6.09 20.51
N GLU A 447 27.19 -7.34 20.22
CA GLU A 447 25.85 -7.84 19.93
C GLU A 447 25.21 -8.45 21.17
N GLY A 448 23.90 -8.34 21.25
CA GLY A 448 23.10 -8.92 22.30
C GLY A 448 21.63 -8.89 21.94
N THR A 449 20.78 -9.17 22.90
CA THR A 449 19.33 -9.24 22.70
C THR A 449 18.61 -8.52 23.83
N ILE A 450 17.58 -7.78 23.50
CA ILE A 450 16.55 -7.33 24.44
C ILE A 450 15.35 -8.26 24.25
N GLU A 451 14.94 -8.91 25.32
CA GLU A 451 13.73 -9.72 25.41
C GLU A 451 12.67 -9.01 26.24
N VAL A 452 11.43 -9.11 25.80
CA VAL A 452 10.26 -8.60 26.51
C VAL A 452 9.24 -9.72 26.63
N SER A 453 8.65 -9.88 27.82
CA SER A 453 7.72 -10.98 28.09
C SER A 453 6.48 -10.53 28.86
N TYR A 454 5.40 -11.29 28.67
CA TYR A 454 4.19 -11.28 29.48
C TYR A 454 3.68 -12.72 29.61
N GLY A 455 3.71 -13.29 30.83
CA GLY A 455 3.45 -14.71 31.02
C GLY A 455 4.44 -15.56 30.22
N GLU A 456 3.94 -16.49 29.43
CA GLU A 456 4.76 -17.38 28.59
C GLU A 456 5.06 -16.78 27.19
N THR A 457 4.45 -15.67 26.84
CA THR A 457 4.66 -15.02 25.52
C THR A 457 5.85 -14.09 25.58
N THR A 458 6.80 -14.28 24.68
CA THR A 458 8.01 -13.49 24.56
C THR A 458 8.19 -12.89 23.18
N ALA A 459 8.89 -11.77 23.10
CA ALA A 459 9.42 -11.22 21.88
C ALA A 459 10.84 -10.71 22.11
N SER A 460 11.71 -10.85 21.13
CA SER A 460 13.09 -10.41 21.23
C SER A 460 13.50 -9.57 20.03
N ILE A 461 14.39 -8.62 20.27
CA ILE A 461 15.04 -7.84 19.22
C ILE A 461 16.57 -7.95 19.36
N PRO A 462 17.30 -8.24 18.28
CA PRO A 462 18.74 -8.10 18.23
C PRO A 462 19.16 -6.66 18.46
N VAL A 463 20.24 -6.48 19.21
CA VAL A 463 20.80 -5.15 19.52
C VAL A 463 22.28 -5.15 19.23
N THR A 464 22.73 -4.16 18.49
CA THR A 464 24.16 -3.88 18.26
C THR A 464 24.54 -2.58 18.95
N VAL A 465 25.51 -2.63 19.85
CA VAL A 465 26.08 -1.44 20.49
C VAL A 465 27.42 -1.15 19.88
N SER A 466 27.56 0.05 19.28
CA SER A 466 28.82 0.51 18.70
C SER A 466 29.64 1.30 19.72
N PRO A 467 30.98 1.23 19.68
CA PRO A 467 31.85 2.06 20.50
C PRO A 467 31.57 3.56 20.29
N ALA A 468 32.09 4.38 21.20
CA ALA A 468 31.98 5.84 21.06
C ALA A 468 32.54 6.29 19.70
N ASN A 469 31.83 7.24 19.09
CA ASN A 469 32.13 7.73 17.75
C ASN A 469 33.60 8.19 17.63
N PRO A 470 34.41 7.56 16.74
CA PRO A 470 35.82 7.91 16.56
C PRO A 470 36.03 9.19 15.73
N PHE A 471 34.98 9.64 15.03
CA PHE A 471 35.05 10.78 14.12
C PHE A 471 34.64 12.09 14.81
N SER A 472 35.48 13.08 14.72
CA SER A 472 35.21 14.38 15.35
C SER A 472 34.19 15.25 14.58
N ASP A 473 33.89 14.89 13.33
CA ASP A 473 33.05 15.63 12.38
C ASP A 473 31.69 14.98 12.10
N THR A 474 31.38 13.85 12.75
CA THR A 474 30.09 13.16 12.55
C THR A 474 29.17 13.26 13.76
N LYS A 475 29.62 13.82 14.88
CA LYS A 475 28.83 13.94 16.10
C LYS A 475 27.57 14.79 15.87
N GLY A 476 26.40 14.20 16.10
CA GLY A 476 25.10 14.83 15.84
C GLY A 476 24.70 14.86 14.37
N HIS A 477 25.50 14.31 13.48
CA HIS A 477 25.13 14.17 12.07
C HIS A 477 24.10 13.03 11.90
N TRP A 478 23.13 13.21 11.03
CA TRP A 478 22.06 12.22 10.79
C TRP A 478 22.55 10.82 10.43
N ALA A 479 23.75 10.69 9.89
CA ALA A 479 24.36 9.43 9.49
C ALA A 479 25.37 8.87 10.51
N GLU A 480 25.49 9.48 11.69
CA GLU A 480 26.50 9.11 12.70
C GLU A 480 26.48 7.61 13.02
N THR A 481 25.30 7.05 13.30
CA THR A 481 25.16 5.63 13.63
C THR A 481 25.62 4.73 12.48
N TYR A 482 25.16 4.98 11.27
CA TYR A 482 25.53 4.18 10.09
C TYR A 482 27.04 4.20 9.79
N ILE A 483 27.65 5.38 9.97
CA ILE A 483 29.08 5.57 9.77
C ILE A 483 29.90 4.82 10.83
N ASN A 484 29.48 4.89 12.10
CA ASN A 484 30.13 4.20 13.19
C ASN A 484 30.10 2.68 13.02
N ASP A 485 28.91 2.11 12.78
CA ASP A 485 28.74 0.68 12.62
C ASP A 485 29.65 0.15 11.51
N LEU A 486 29.55 0.71 10.30
CA LEU A 486 30.35 0.31 9.15
C LEU A 486 31.86 0.59 9.29
N TYR A 487 32.24 1.55 10.14
CA TYR A 487 33.65 1.76 10.47
C TYR A 487 34.20 0.64 11.35
N PHE A 488 33.46 0.26 12.41
CA PHE A 488 33.90 -0.80 13.32
C PHE A 488 33.85 -2.19 12.68
N GLU A 489 33.03 -2.39 11.63
CA GLU A 489 33.03 -3.56 10.76
C GLU A 489 34.18 -3.56 9.75
N GLY A 490 34.90 -2.47 9.61
CA GLY A 490 36.02 -2.35 8.65
C GLY A 490 35.61 -1.98 7.22
N THR A 491 34.30 -1.75 6.98
CA THR A 491 33.77 -1.36 5.67
C THR A 491 34.16 0.06 5.27
N LEU A 492 33.99 1.01 6.19
CA LEU A 492 34.30 2.41 5.97
C LEU A 492 35.60 2.82 6.70
N THR A 493 36.23 3.87 6.21
CA THR A 493 37.43 4.45 6.81
C THR A 493 37.37 5.96 6.81
N GLY A 494 38.04 6.55 7.80
CA GLY A 494 38.28 7.98 7.85
C GLY A 494 39.68 8.38 7.40
N SER A 495 40.03 9.64 7.56
CA SER A 495 41.34 10.20 7.30
C SER A 495 41.71 11.19 8.39
N ALA A 496 42.99 11.32 8.67
CA ALA A 496 43.49 12.30 9.65
C ALA A 496 43.21 13.74 9.18
N GLY A 497 42.64 14.52 10.08
CA GLY A 497 42.52 15.97 9.93
C GLY A 497 43.86 16.66 10.16
N LYS A 498 43.92 17.97 9.92
CA LYS A 498 45.11 18.80 10.17
C LYS A 498 45.48 18.86 11.64
N ASP A 499 44.50 18.69 12.53
CA ASP A 499 44.64 18.65 13.98
C ASP A 499 44.91 17.25 14.54
N GLY A 500 45.15 16.27 13.67
CA GLY A 500 45.41 14.88 14.04
C GLY A 500 44.19 14.07 14.42
N LYS A 501 42.97 14.67 14.45
CA LYS A 501 41.74 13.96 14.75
C LYS A 501 41.27 13.18 13.53
N LEU A 502 40.57 12.07 13.77
CA LEU A 502 39.96 11.29 12.72
C LEU A 502 38.72 12.00 12.18
N LEU A 503 38.63 12.15 10.86
CA LEU A 503 37.52 12.77 10.14
C LEU A 503 36.92 11.76 9.18
N TYR A 504 35.60 11.72 9.09
CA TYR A 504 34.87 10.96 8.08
C TYR A 504 34.50 11.79 6.86
N ARG A 505 34.25 13.09 7.04
CA ARG A 505 33.79 14.04 6.02
C ARG A 505 32.45 13.60 5.41
N PRO A 506 31.38 13.54 6.20
CA PRO A 506 30.11 12.92 5.81
C PRO A 506 29.46 13.60 4.59
N ASP A 507 29.60 14.91 4.44
CA ASP A 507 28.99 15.70 3.36
C ASP A 507 29.81 15.78 2.07
N ASP A 508 31.06 15.28 2.09
CA ASP A 508 31.90 15.25 0.90
C ASP A 508 31.33 14.22 -0.11
N SER A 509 31.36 14.60 -1.39
CA SER A 509 30.98 13.68 -2.47
C SER A 509 32.03 12.59 -2.64
N MET A 510 31.61 11.35 -2.89
CA MET A 510 32.51 10.23 -3.19
C MET A 510 32.90 10.17 -4.66
N THR A 511 34.16 9.80 -4.92
CA THR A 511 34.59 9.39 -6.25
C THR A 511 34.16 7.94 -6.55
N ARG A 512 34.11 7.58 -7.82
CA ARG A 512 33.73 6.22 -8.24
C ARG A 512 34.66 5.15 -7.67
N GLN A 513 35.97 5.40 -7.64
CA GLN A 513 36.93 4.43 -7.06
C GLN A 513 36.77 4.31 -5.53
N GLU A 514 36.49 5.38 -4.79
CA GLU A 514 36.21 5.33 -3.34
C GLU A 514 34.96 4.51 -3.04
N PHE A 515 33.91 4.73 -3.81
CA PHE A 515 32.68 3.97 -3.69
C PHE A 515 32.89 2.46 -3.95
N ILE A 516 33.64 2.12 -5.01
CA ILE A 516 33.95 0.72 -5.34
C ILE A 516 34.77 0.05 -4.22
N VAL A 517 35.76 0.75 -3.65
CA VAL A 517 36.53 0.20 -2.53
C VAL A 517 35.65 -0.03 -1.29
N ALA A 518 34.76 0.91 -0.95
CA ALA A 518 33.83 0.73 0.14
C ALA A 518 32.89 -0.47 -0.09
N LEU A 519 32.37 -0.61 -1.31
CA LEU A 519 31.53 -1.76 -1.68
C LEU A 519 32.29 -3.10 -1.61
N MET A 520 33.51 -3.19 -2.11
CA MET A 520 34.27 -4.44 -2.06
C MET A 520 34.63 -4.86 -0.63
N ARG A 521 34.87 -3.89 0.26
CA ARG A 521 35.06 -4.15 1.70
C ARG A 521 33.75 -4.62 2.36
N TYR A 522 32.64 -3.95 2.06
CA TYR A 522 31.32 -4.36 2.53
C TYR A 522 30.99 -5.81 2.15
N LEU A 523 31.31 -6.19 0.90
CA LEU A 523 31.08 -7.57 0.41
C LEU A 523 32.10 -8.59 0.94
N GLY A 524 33.10 -8.19 1.72
CA GLY A 524 34.14 -9.06 2.21
C GLY A 524 34.95 -9.71 1.09
N THR A 525 35.08 -9.06 -0.09
CA THR A 525 35.69 -9.64 -1.29
C THR A 525 37.18 -9.83 -1.10
N ASP A 526 37.67 -11.05 -1.28
CA ASP A 526 39.14 -11.30 -1.34
C ASP A 526 39.70 -10.76 -2.66
N LEU A 527 40.31 -9.57 -2.59
CA LEU A 527 40.86 -8.87 -3.73
C LEU A 527 42.05 -9.60 -4.38
N GLY A 528 42.74 -10.47 -3.62
CA GLY A 528 43.87 -11.28 -4.12
C GLY A 528 43.48 -12.14 -5.32
N ASN A 529 42.28 -12.66 -5.33
CA ASN A 529 41.71 -13.48 -6.41
C ASN A 529 41.58 -12.74 -7.74
N TYR A 530 41.59 -11.39 -7.73
CA TYR A 530 41.39 -10.54 -8.90
C TYR A 530 42.65 -9.72 -9.29
N SER A 531 43.74 -9.84 -8.56
CA SER A 531 44.98 -9.05 -8.75
C SER A 531 45.56 -9.17 -10.16
N SER A 532 45.41 -10.32 -10.80
CA SER A 532 45.88 -10.58 -12.18
C SER A 532 44.85 -10.19 -13.27
N ALA A 533 43.65 -9.77 -12.91
CA ALA A 533 42.62 -9.42 -13.89
C ALA A 533 43.00 -8.18 -14.70
N SER A 534 42.68 -8.20 -15.99
CA SER A 534 42.89 -7.05 -16.89
C SER A 534 41.63 -6.17 -16.94
N LEU A 535 41.85 -4.88 -17.11
CA LEU A 535 40.77 -3.90 -17.26
C LEU A 535 40.70 -3.38 -18.70
N PRO A 536 39.51 -3.27 -19.31
CA PRO A 536 39.34 -2.78 -20.68
C PRO A 536 39.29 -1.24 -20.76
N PHE A 537 39.49 -0.53 -19.65
CA PHE A 537 39.27 0.91 -19.56
C PHE A 537 40.48 1.69 -20.10
N ALA A 538 40.20 2.68 -20.96
CA ALA A 538 41.24 3.55 -21.54
C ALA A 538 41.92 4.44 -20.49
N ASP A 539 41.29 4.63 -19.34
CA ASP A 539 41.75 5.46 -18.22
C ASP A 539 42.23 4.64 -17.01
N THR A 540 42.57 3.37 -17.20
CA THR A 540 43.10 2.49 -16.13
C THR A 540 44.27 3.14 -15.36
N GLY A 541 45.15 3.88 -16.05
CA GLY A 541 46.26 4.59 -15.40
C GLY A 541 45.84 5.75 -14.46
N LYS A 542 44.55 6.13 -14.43
CA LYS A 542 44.01 7.13 -13.48
C LYS A 542 43.45 6.49 -12.20
N ILE A 543 43.40 5.16 -12.15
CA ILE A 543 42.93 4.45 -10.94
C ILE A 543 44.06 4.53 -9.90
N GLY A 544 43.73 4.96 -8.71
CA GLY A 544 44.67 4.98 -7.59
C GLY A 544 45.15 3.57 -7.27
N THR A 545 46.43 3.42 -6.94
CA THR A 545 47.04 2.11 -6.62
C THR A 545 46.28 1.39 -5.50
N TRP A 546 45.76 2.14 -4.53
CA TRP A 546 44.97 1.65 -3.40
C TRP A 546 43.58 1.13 -3.81
N ALA A 547 43.06 1.51 -4.99
CA ALA A 547 41.75 1.12 -5.50
C ALA A 547 41.82 0.10 -6.64
N LEU A 548 43.03 -0.15 -7.20
CA LEU A 548 43.18 -0.92 -8.44
C LEU A 548 42.59 -2.33 -8.35
N ASP A 549 42.90 -3.07 -7.31
CA ASP A 549 42.43 -4.46 -7.16
C ASP A 549 40.91 -4.51 -6.86
N ALA A 550 40.37 -3.52 -6.13
CA ALA A 550 38.92 -3.40 -5.93
C ALA A 550 38.18 -3.09 -7.25
N VAL A 551 38.74 -2.24 -8.11
CA VAL A 551 38.17 -1.95 -9.43
C VAL A 551 38.24 -3.17 -10.35
N LYS A 552 39.34 -3.94 -10.32
CA LYS A 552 39.48 -5.21 -11.04
C LYS A 552 38.44 -6.23 -10.58
N ALA A 553 38.25 -6.38 -9.26
CA ALA A 553 37.24 -7.27 -8.70
C ALA A 553 35.84 -6.85 -9.12
N ALA A 554 35.46 -5.57 -8.95
CA ALA A 554 34.16 -5.06 -9.33
C ALA A 554 33.83 -5.23 -10.83
N TYR A 555 34.85 -5.06 -11.69
CA TYR A 555 34.66 -5.31 -13.12
C TYR A 555 34.50 -6.80 -13.43
N SER A 556 35.33 -7.65 -12.85
CA SER A 556 35.30 -9.11 -13.06
C SER A 556 33.98 -9.74 -12.56
N LEU A 557 33.43 -9.20 -11.48
CA LEU A 557 32.14 -9.61 -10.91
C LEU A 557 30.91 -9.01 -11.64
N GLY A 558 31.14 -8.16 -12.66
CA GLY A 558 30.08 -7.56 -13.44
C GLY A 558 29.38 -6.37 -12.77
N TYR A 559 29.88 -5.88 -11.64
CA TYR A 559 29.28 -4.74 -10.93
C TYR A 559 29.56 -3.41 -11.63
N LEU A 560 30.75 -3.28 -12.23
CA LEU A 560 31.23 -2.10 -12.95
C LEU A 560 31.26 -2.33 -14.46
N GLY A 561 30.44 -1.57 -15.24
CA GLY A 561 30.40 -1.66 -16.70
C GLY A 561 31.23 -0.59 -17.45
N GLY A 562 31.54 0.52 -16.79
CA GLY A 562 32.18 1.69 -17.44
C GLY A 562 31.22 2.49 -18.35
N SER A 563 31.70 3.60 -18.89
CA SER A 563 31.03 4.43 -19.88
C SER A 563 31.75 4.44 -21.24
N LYS A 564 30.98 4.43 -22.34
CA LYS A 564 31.56 4.51 -23.69
C LYS A 564 31.64 5.96 -24.14
N GLU A 565 32.84 6.39 -24.49
CA GLU A 565 33.12 7.72 -25.09
C GLU A 565 34.06 7.55 -26.28
N ASN A 566 33.67 8.08 -27.44
CA ASN A 566 34.48 8.00 -28.68
C ASN A 566 34.98 6.57 -29.00
N GLY A 567 34.10 5.57 -28.80
CA GLY A 567 34.43 4.16 -29.07
C GLY A 567 35.31 3.47 -28.04
N LYS A 568 35.77 4.17 -27.00
CA LYS A 568 36.57 3.61 -25.89
C LYS A 568 35.74 3.49 -24.63
N LEU A 569 36.12 2.54 -23.78
CA LEU A 569 35.47 2.33 -22.48
C LEU A 569 36.29 3.04 -21.38
N TYR A 570 35.62 3.73 -20.47
CA TYR A 570 36.22 4.47 -19.36
C TYR A 570 35.62 4.07 -18.03
N ALA A 571 36.46 3.91 -17.01
CA ALA A 571 36.04 3.69 -15.63
C ALA A 571 35.67 4.99 -14.91
N ASN A 572 36.24 6.11 -15.33
CA ASN A 572 36.12 7.43 -14.70
C ASN A 572 36.38 7.41 -13.18
N PRO A 573 37.53 6.84 -12.72
CA PRO A 573 37.74 6.49 -11.31
C PRO A 573 37.77 7.70 -10.37
N THR A 574 38.22 8.85 -10.81
CA THR A 574 38.34 10.09 -10.02
C THR A 574 37.13 11.01 -10.15
N ALA A 575 36.18 10.69 -11.04
CA ALA A 575 34.95 11.43 -11.15
C ALA A 575 34.05 11.13 -9.95
N THR A 576 33.33 12.15 -9.47
CA THR A 576 32.30 11.96 -8.41
C THR A 576 31.17 11.09 -8.95
N ILE A 577 30.78 10.06 -8.19
CA ILE A 577 29.70 9.15 -8.58
C ILE A 577 28.33 9.80 -8.36
N THR A 578 27.40 9.59 -9.30
CA THR A 578 26.00 10.01 -9.15
C THR A 578 25.20 8.97 -8.35
N ARG A 579 24.08 9.41 -7.74
CA ARG A 579 23.22 8.50 -6.97
C ARG A 579 22.73 7.32 -7.80
N GLN A 580 22.25 7.53 -9.03
CA GLN A 580 21.80 6.41 -9.88
C GLN A 580 22.94 5.44 -10.25
N GLU A 581 24.16 5.93 -10.44
CA GLU A 581 25.31 5.05 -10.71
C GLU A 581 25.65 4.21 -9.48
N ALA A 582 25.71 4.82 -8.30
CA ALA A 582 25.94 4.10 -7.03
C ALA A 582 24.86 3.03 -6.80
N MET A 583 23.58 3.40 -6.96
CA MET A 583 22.46 2.49 -6.79
C MET A 583 22.50 1.30 -7.78
N VAL A 584 22.86 1.53 -9.05
CA VAL A 584 22.97 0.43 -10.03
C VAL A 584 24.11 -0.51 -9.70
N ILE A 585 25.26 0.00 -9.24
CA ILE A 585 26.38 -0.84 -8.83
C ILE A 585 25.99 -1.67 -7.58
N LEU A 586 25.32 -1.06 -6.60
CA LEU A 586 24.79 -1.76 -5.43
C LEU A 586 23.77 -2.82 -5.84
N ALA A 587 22.79 -2.47 -6.66
CA ALA A 587 21.76 -3.39 -7.12
C ALA A 587 22.38 -4.62 -7.82
N ARG A 588 23.37 -4.41 -8.69
CA ARG A 588 24.10 -5.51 -9.36
C ARG A 588 24.83 -6.41 -8.37
N SER A 589 25.46 -5.84 -7.34
CA SER A 589 26.15 -6.64 -6.31
C SER A 589 25.22 -7.52 -5.49
N GLN A 590 23.93 -7.20 -5.47
CA GLN A 590 22.86 -7.92 -4.77
C GLN A 590 21.92 -8.70 -5.71
N ASN A 591 22.24 -8.75 -7.02
CA ASN A 591 21.37 -9.33 -8.06
C ASN A 591 19.96 -8.72 -8.12
N LEU A 592 19.82 -7.43 -7.77
CA LEU A 592 18.57 -6.67 -7.77
C LEU A 592 18.43 -5.87 -9.09
N THR A 593 18.12 -6.54 -10.19
CA THR A 593 18.14 -5.90 -11.52
C THR A 593 16.81 -5.92 -12.26
N ASP A 594 15.73 -6.42 -11.66
CA ASP A 594 14.44 -6.73 -12.27
C ASP A 594 13.23 -6.00 -11.67
N GLY A 595 13.42 -4.89 -10.99
CA GLY A 595 12.35 -4.10 -10.40
C GLY A 595 11.36 -3.51 -11.41
N GLY A 596 10.08 -3.51 -11.08
CA GLY A 596 9.03 -2.89 -11.90
C GLY A 596 9.13 -1.35 -11.86
N SER A 597 9.06 -0.68 -13.01
CA SER A 597 9.20 0.79 -13.10
C SER A 597 8.09 1.58 -12.37
N SER A 598 6.99 0.93 -11.98
CA SER A 598 5.89 1.55 -11.22
C SER A 598 6.30 2.06 -9.85
N SER A 599 7.26 1.41 -9.19
CA SER A 599 7.77 1.81 -7.87
C SER A 599 8.44 3.18 -7.86
N LEU A 600 8.89 3.65 -9.02
CA LEU A 600 9.50 4.97 -9.16
C LEU A 600 8.47 6.10 -9.30
N SER A 601 7.20 5.80 -9.58
CA SER A 601 6.17 6.80 -9.86
C SER A 601 5.83 7.70 -8.66
N GLY A 602 6.13 7.26 -7.44
CA GLY A 602 5.97 8.06 -6.23
C GLY A 602 6.98 9.22 -6.06
N PHE A 603 8.01 9.28 -6.93
CA PHE A 603 9.04 10.32 -6.85
C PHE A 603 8.87 11.37 -7.94
N SER A 604 8.83 12.64 -7.55
CA SER A 604 8.57 13.77 -8.46
C SER A 604 9.63 13.96 -9.56
N ASP A 605 10.81 13.36 -9.39
CA ASP A 605 11.93 13.41 -10.33
C ASP A 605 12.26 12.05 -10.98
N ALA A 606 11.32 11.10 -10.95
CA ALA A 606 11.47 9.77 -11.58
C ALA A 606 11.82 9.87 -13.08
N SER A 607 11.33 10.88 -13.78
CA SER A 607 11.65 11.12 -15.21
C SER A 607 13.14 11.43 -15.47
N LYS A 608 13.90 11.81 -14.45
CA LYS A 608 15.36 12.06 -14.55
C LYS A 608 16.20 10.79 -14.38
N VAL A 609 15.58 9.67 -14.02
CA VAL A 609 16.27 8.38 -13.95
C VAL A 609 16.57 7.91 -15.36
N ALA A 610 17.83 7.64 -15.64
CA ALA A 610 18.26 7.11 -16.93
C ALA A 610 17.68 5.71 -17.18
N ASP A 611 17.34 5.39 -18.43
CA ASP A 611 16.69 4.11 -18.78
C ASP A 611 17.46 2.88 -18.29
N TRP A 612 18.80 2.93 -18.39
CA TRP A 612 19.68 1.86 -17.91
C TRP A 612 19.66 1.67 -16.37
N ALA A 613 19.15 2.64 -15.62
CA ALA A 613 19.12 2.60 -14.16
C ALA A 613 17.71 2.26 -13.60
N LYS A 614 16.65 2.38 -14.41
CA LYS A 614 15.27 2.26 -13.94
C LYS A 614 14.96 0.96 -13.20
N ALA A 615 15.29 -0.18 -13.79
CA ALA A 615 15.00 -1.48 -13.20
C ALA A 615 15.72 -1.69 -11.86
N SER A 616 17.02 -1.35 -11.79
CA SER A 616 17.80 -1.45 -10.56
C SER A 616 17.29 -0.52 -9.45
N LEU A 617 16.96 0.74 -9.79
CA LEU A 617 16.44 1.69 -8.80
C LEU A 617 15.06 1.25 -8.30
N ALA A 618 14.20 0.77 -9.19
CA ALA A 618 12.89 0.24 -8.81
C ALA A 618 13.03 -0.93 -7.84
N ALA A 619 13.89 -1.91 -8.13
CA ALA A 619 14.14 -3.05 -7.25
C ALA A 619 14.65 -2.64 -5.85
N MET A 620 15.49 -1.60 -5.79
CA MET A 620 15.98 -1.06 -4.51
C MET A 620 14.92 -0.29 -3.72
N VAL A 621 13.98 0.39 -4.41
CA VAL A 621 12.82 1.05 -3.79
C VAL A 621 11.84 0.01 -3.25
N ASP A 622 11.50 -1.00 -4.05
CA ASP A 622 10.59 -2.09 -3.67
C ASP A 622 11.04 -2.78 -2.37
N ARG A 623 12.35 -2.98 -2.24
CA ARG A 623 12.94 -3.57 -1.03
C ARG A 623 13.24 -2.58 0.08
N ARG A 624 12.80 -1.32 -0.04
CA ARG A 624 12.99 -0.25 0.95
C ARG A 624 14.46 0.05 1.29
N ILE A 625 15.40 -0.37 0.46
CA ILE A 625 16.83 -0.06 0.62
C ILE A 625 17.08 1.42 0.37
N ILE A 626 16.30 2.01 -0.55
CA ILE A 626 16.31 3.45 -0.82
C ILE A 626 14.89 4.02 -0.75
N GLY A 627 14.73 5.18 -0.12
CA GLY A 627 13.43 5.86 0.04
C GLY A 627 13.37 7.29 -0.49
N GLY A 628 14.47 7.79 -1.07
CA GLY A 628 14.56 9.18 -1.50
C GLY A 628 14.57 10.19 -0.33
N SER A 629 14.45 11.47 -0.67
CA SER A 629 14.31 12.55 0.30
C SER A 629 13.34 13.60 -0.24
N ASN A 630 12.39 14.04 0.59
CA ASN A 630 11.34 15.00 0.22
C ASN A 630 10.62 14.63 -1.12
N GLY A 631 10.28 13.36 -1.29
CA GLY A 631 9.61 12.85 -2.49
C GLY A 631 10.48 12.88 -3.76
N LYS A 632 11.82 12.88 -3.63
CA LYS A 632 12.77 12.88 -4.76
C LYS A 632 13.84 11.82 -4.59
N LEU A 633 14.22 11.17 -5.69
CA LEU A 633 15.35 10.23 -5.76
C LEU A 633 16.69 10.94 -5.96
N ASN A 634 16.69 12.10 -6.59
CA ASN A 634 17.88 12.86 -7.01
C ASN A 634 18.87 12.03 -7.82
N PRO A 635 18.47 11.35 -8.92
CA PRO A 635 19.27 10.32 -9.57
C PRO A 635 20.59 10.83 -10.15
N THR A 636 20.63 12.06 -10.64
CA THR A 636 21.82 12.69 -11.24
C THR A 636 22.66 13.50 -10.24
N GLY A 637 22.18 13.63 -8.99
CA GLY A 637 22.92 14.28 -7.91
C GLY A 637 24.18 13.48 -7.54
N LYS A 638 25.20 14.18 -7.08
CA LYS A 638 26.40 13.55 -6.49
C LYS A 638 26.03 12.90 -5.18
N VAL A 639 26.50 11.68 -4.94
CA VAL A 639 26.27 11.00 -3.66
C VAL A 639 27.33 11.41 -2.66
N THR A 640 26.88 11.70 -1.42
CA THR A 640 27.80 12.00 -0.32
C THR A 640 28.28 10.72 0.37
N ARG A 641 29.37 10.84 1.13
CA ARG A 641 29.90 9.75 1.96
C ARG A 641 28.87 9.26 2.98
N ALA A 642 28.10 10.17 3.58
CA ALA A 642 27.01 9.84 4.50
C ALA A 642 25.87 9.07 3.83
N GLU A 643 25.49 9.45 2.62
CA GLU A 643 24.46 8.76 1.86
C GLU A 643 24.88 7.34 1.48
N VAL A 644 26.17 7.15 1.12
CA VAL A 644 26.71 5.82 0.85
C VAL A 644 26.73 4.95 2.11
N ALA A 645 27.11 5.51 3.26
CA ALA A 645 27.04 4.79 4.53
C ALA A 645 25.62 4.28 4.80
N LYS A 646 24.61 5.13 4.65
CA LYS A 646 23.21 4.73 4.82
C LYS A 646 22.78 3.65 3.82
N MET A 647 23.20 3.73 2.57
CA MET A 647 22.85 2.72 1.55
C MET A 647 23.44 1.35 1.87
N LEU A 648 24.72 1.29 2.25
CA LEU A 648 25.39 0.04 2.63
C LEU A 648 24.78 -0.56 3.89
N TRP A 649 24.55 0.26 4.91
CA TRP A 649 23.90 -0.17 6.14
C TRP A 649 22.47 -0.70 5.92
N ALA A 650 21.70 -0.06 5.02
CA ALA A 650 20.34 -0.49 4.69
C ALA A 650 20.31 -1.85 3.95
N LEU A 651 21.34 -2.18 3.16
CA LEU A 651 21.45 -3.49 2.52
C LEU A 651 21.60 -4.64 3.54
N GLU A 652 22.28 -4.39 4.64
CA GLU A 652 22.48 -5.38 5.71
C GLU A 652 21.22 -5.59 6.55
N ASN A 653 20.40 -4.54 6.67
CA ASN A 653 19.25 -4.48 7.57
C ASN A 653 17.89 -4.49 6.84
N SER A 654 17.86 -4.89 5.56
CA SER A 654 16.66 -4.93 4.71
C SER A 654 15.98 -6.31 4.66
#